data_fe5f5bcb6e5fd47c3cf6504d89d27a58
#
_entry.id   fe5f5bcb6e5fd47c3cf6504d89d27a58
#
_cell.length_a   1.000
_cell.length_b   1.000
_cell.length_c   1.000
_cell.angle_alpha   90.00
_cell.angle_beta   90.00
_cell.angle_gamma   90.00
#
_symmetry.space_group_name_H-M   'P 1'
#
loop_
_entity.id
_entity.type
_entity.pdbx_description
1 polymer ?
#
loop_
_entity_poly.entity_id
_entity_poly.type
_entity_poly.pdbx_seq_one_letter_code
_entity_poly.pdbx_strand_id
1 'polypeptide(L)'
;MTVLDQTKLRAQVERLAASAEFARSDRMVQFLRYVVEKTLEGDTVALRERPIGIAVFERSPDWDPKLDNIVRSEARRLRSKLEAYAAGSDPDETIRITMPTGGYAVHFKERSPDREGAVRSPTVIPQPYTAELPQLVRKQSNRSPAWYGLVAIPCLLFVLFSLWHYRPGVRAHEEDYQIEPFSSEAGLQFSPAISPDSKKVAFVWDGGKGQFDLYSKAIGSPELHRLTHNSIPSTHPAWSPDGKQLAFLRQAGSEAELMVLDLNTHRERLIRRIPDSPNMWGLSNWLETCQTLSWTPRGDRLILTDYSGEGHGLISVSPLTGEQTAISKPSSADQDCYARLSPDGGTIAFVRFLSHAVASLYTIDVSGDHLNRLTQEGKDLRGVDWTPDGSHLVFASKERGAYQLQLIPAHGGEPTPLPAATASAADPSVSPNGKFVVFVESHENWNIWQVGIRGDRIGVPQRLIASTGQNHSPSFSPDGHSIAFVSDRSGNPEIWLCDREGQNLRPLTHYGGPWLGTIRWSPDSKSIVFDARPRGHSSIYRMAVDHGSPILLEDQPFEVRRPSWSRDGRYIYFDATRGGAPEIWRRDLKTNQDQLIAPAGFMVGIESTNGKQLFYQESEQRHIWISDRDGGNPRRLAGVRPTPDLDWAPVGDSIFFASSDSTGGTDILAYDVGTSTSRRLGHLSQTFAPGTPSFVVSPDGQTLLYSALDSSSSEIKLRRGNLP
;
A
#
# COMPACT_ATOMS: atom_id res chain seq x y z
N MET A 1 31.32 27.45 -6.55
CA MET A 1 30.36 27.76 -5.46
C MET A 1 30.61 29.19 -5.05
N THR A 2 29.69 30.09 -5.38
CA THR A 2 29.75 31.50 -4.93
C THR A 2 29.64 31.50 -3.42
N VAL A 3 30.60 32.12 -2.72
CA VAL A 3 30.60 32.22 -1.25
C VAL A 3 29.41 33.10 -0.85
N LEU A 4 28.28 32.50 -0.51
CA LEU A 4 27.16 33.21 0.10
C LEU A 4 27.65 33.86 1.40
N ASP A 5 27.40 35.15 1.52
CA ASP A 5 27.79 35.94 2.71
C ASP A 5 27.12 35.40 3.95
N GLN A 6 27.87 34.81 4.86
CA GLN A 6 27.37 34.20 6.09
C GLN A 6 26.56 35.20 6.94
N THR A 7 26.84 36.49 6.85
CA THR A 7 26.09 37.54 7.55
C THR A 7 24.67 37.63 7.00
N LYS A 8 24.47 37.54 5.69
CA LYS A 8 23.13 37.53 5.06
C LYS A 8 22.35 36.27 5.40
N LEU A 9 23.02 35.12 5.50
CA LEU A 9 22.39 33.85 5.87
C LEU A 9 21.89 33.90 7.32
N ARG A 10 22.67 34.40 8.27
CA ARG A 10 22.23 34.59 9.66
C ARG A 10 21.08 35.59 9.78
N ALA A 11 21.14 36.70 9.03
CA ALA A 11 20.04 37.67 9.00
C ALA A 11 18.74 37.04 8.47
N GLN A 12 18.82 36.11 7.52
CA GLN A 12 17.66 35.37 7.03
C GLN A 12 17.08 34.41 8.08
N VAL A 13 17.93 33.74 8.87
CA VAL A 13 17.48 32.88 9.97
C VAL A 13 16.73 33.71 11.03
N GLU A 14 17.20 34.91 11.36
CA GLU A 14 16.51 35.76 12.34
C GLU A 14 15.16 36.30 11.80
N ARG A 15 15.06 36.56 10.48
CA ARG A 15 13.76 36.87 9.84
C ARG A 15 12.79 35.71 9.93
N LEU A 16 13.24 34.48 9.63
CA LEU A 16 12.45 33.26 9.80
C LEU A 16 11.99 33.08 11.27
N ALA A 17 12.91 33.25 12.23
CA ALA A 17 12.62 33.13 13.64
C ALA A 17 11.55 34.14 14.14
N ALA A 18 11.51 35.33 13.53
CA ALA A 18 10.55 36.39 13.86
C ALA A 18 9.21 36.26 13.10
N SER A 19 9.09 35.33 12.16
CA SER A 19 7.89 35.15 11.33
C SER A 19 6.72 34.53 12.12
N ALA A 20 5.50 34.69 11.59
CA ALA A 20 4.28 34.14 12.19
C ALA A 20 4.34 32.60 12.32
N GLU A 21 5.01 31.92 11.37
CA GLU A 21 5.18 30.47 11.35
C GLU A 21 6.02 29.96 12.51
N PHE A 22 6.95 30.79 13.05
CA PHE A 22 7.86 30.43 14.12
C PHE A 22 7.53 31.11 15.48
N ALA A 23 6.71 32.14 15.50
CA ALA A 23 6.46 33.07 16.64
C ALA A 23 5.97 32.40 17.97
N ARG A 24 5.63 31.10 17.96
CA ARG A 24 5.19 30.35 19.17
C ARG A 24 5.97 29.05 19.35
N SER A 25 7.20 28.97 18.87
CA SER A 25 7.92 27.71 18.81
C SER A 25 9.41 27.89 19.12
N ASP A 26 9.74 28.37 20.33
CA ASP A 26 11.13 28.67 20.74
C ASP A 26 12.10 27.51 20.47
N ARG A 27 11.66 26.28 20.78
CA ARG A 27 12.45 25.08 20.55
C ARG A 27 12.69 24.80 19.05
N MET A 28 11.73 25.16 18.19
CA MET A 28 11.87 25.02 16.74
C MET A 28 12.84 26.07 16.18
N VAL A 29 12.83 27.29 16.72
CA VAL A 29 13.80 28.34 16.40
C VAL A 29 15.20 27.91 16.84
N GLN A 30 15.34 27.33 18.02
CA GLN A 30 16.61 26.78 18.50
C GLN A 30 17.12 25.67 17.59
N PHE A 31 16.23 24.77 17.14
CA PHE A 31 16.58 23.72 16.19
C PHE A 31 17.03 24.29 14.84
N LEU A 32 16.30 25.25 14.28
CA LEU A 32 16.67 25.93 13.05
C LEU A 32 18.05 26.57 13.16
N ARG A 33 18.32 27.35 14.21
CA ARG A 33 19.62 27.98 14.46
C ARG A 33 20.74 26.96 14.55
N TYR A 34 20.53 25.88 15.31
CA TYR A 34 21.53 24.82 15.47
C TYR A 34 21.91 24.18 14.14
N VAL A 35 20.92 23.73 13.33
CA VAL A 35 21.22 23.04 12.06
C VAL A 35 21.82 23.98 11.02
N VAL A 36 21.46 25.27 11.03
CA VAL A 36 22.07 26.28 10.16
C VAL A 36 23.53 26.52 10.54
N GLU A 37 23.82 26.78 11.81
CA GLU A 37 25.21 27.02 12.26
C GLU A 37 26.08 25.79 11.98
N LYS A 38 25.64 24.59 12.32
CA LYS A 38 26.40 23.36 12.07
C LYS A 38 26.59 23.05 10.58
N THR A 39 25.63 23.46 9.74
CA THR A 39 25.78 23.38 8.28
C THR A 39 26.84 24.38 7.77
N LEU A 40 26.85 25.62 8.31
CA LEU A 40 27.83 26.64 7.92
C LEU A 40 29.24 26.29 8.42
N GLU A 41 29.37 25.65 9.57
CA GLU A 41 30.63 25.12 10.12
C GLU A 41 31.15 23.90 9.33
N GLY A 42 30.28 23.23 8.54
CA GLY A 42 30.60 21.97 7.87
C GLY A 42 30.67 20.78 8.81
N ASP A 43 30.13 20.88 10.03
CA ASP A 43 30.16 19.85 11.05
C ASP A 43 29.06 18.80 10.81
N THR A 44 29.35 17.85 9.94
CA THR A 44 28.42 16.75 9.60
C THR A 44 28.19 15.77 10.74
N VAL A 45 29.08 15.73 11.75
CA VAL A 45 28.93 14.86 12.93
C VAL A 45 27.89 15.44 13.87
N ALA A 46 27.92 16.76 14.10
CA ALA A 46 26.92 17.46 14.91
C ALA A 46 25.51 17.43 14.27
N LEU A 47 25.40 17.21 12.97
CA LEU A 47 24.14 17.08 12.23
C LEU A 47 23.57 15.63 12.22
N ARG A 48 23.97 14.79 13.17
CA ARG A 48 23.36 13.46 13.40
C ARG A 48 22.31 13.53 14.51
N GLU A 49 21.40 12.53 14.54
CA GLU A 49 20.28 12.52 15.50
C GLU A 49 20.71 12.66 16.96
N ARG A 50 21.71 11.89 17.39
CA ARG A 50 22.15 11.90 18.79
C ARG A 50 22.74 13.24 19.24
N PRO A 51 23.69 13.89 18.54
CA PRO A 51 24.13 15.22 18.85
C PRO A 51 23.01 16.27 18.87
N ILE A 52 22.10 16.25 17.90
CA ILE A 52 20.93 17.14 17.85
C ILE A 52 20.00 16.89 19.04
N GLY A 53 19.72 15.62 19.37
CA GLY A 53 18.88 15.24 20.50
C GLY A 53 19.41 15.79 21.83
N ILE A 54 20.73 15.71 22.02
CA ILE A 54 21.39 16.22 23.24
C ILE A 54 21.40 17.76 23.26
N ALA A 55 21.82 18.40 22.17
CA ALA A 55 22.07 19.85 22.13
C ALA A 55 20.78 20.68 22.04
N VAL A 56 19.75 20.20 21.35
CA VAL A 56 18.51 20.96 21.07
C VAL A 56 17.34 20.48 21.92
N PHE A 57 17.26 19.16 22.13
CA PHE A 57 16.12 18.53 22.81
C PHE A 57 16.44 18.06 24.23
N GLU A 58 17.60 18.43 24.78
CA GLU A 58 18.01 18.17 26.15
C GLU A 58 17.96 16.69 26.56
N ARG A 59 18.29 15.81 25.59
CA ARG A 59 18.34 14.37 25.85
C ARG A 59 19.63 13.98 26.58
N SER A 60 19.54 12.93 27.40
CA SER A 60 20.72 12.42 28.10
C SER A 60 21.79 11.92 27.14
N PRO A 61 23.07 11.90 27.54
CA PRO A 61 24.14 11.32 26.72
C PRO A 61 23.91 9.85 26.33
N ASP A 62 23.11 9.10 27.11
CA ASP A 62 22.78 7.70 26.86
C ASP A 62 21.50 7.52 26.04
N TRP A 63 20.88 8.62 25.58
CA TRP A 63 19.68 8.58 24.79
C TRP A 63 19.86 7.81 23.46
N ASP A 64 18.92 6.89 23.19
CA ASP A 64 18.90 6.11 21.94
C ASP A 64 17.86 6.67 20.96
N PRO A 65 18.29 7.22 19.81
CA PRO A 65 17.40 7.72 18.77
C PRO A 65 16.44 6.67 18.17
N LYS A 66 16.72 5.37 18.38
CA LYS A 66 15.82 4.31 17.92
C LYS A 66 14.60 4.14 18.81
N LEU A 67 14.72 4.47 20.10
CA LEU A 67 13.64 4.36 21.08
C LEU A 67 12.80 5.63 21.18
N ASP A 68 13.40 6.80 20.94
CA ASP A 68 12.70 8.09 20.97
C ASP A 68 13.03 8.87 19.69
N ASN A 69 12.04 9.06 18.83
CA ASN A 69 12.17 9.67 17.52
C ASN A 69 12.00 11.20 17.50
N ILE A 70 12.17 11.87 18.64
CA ILE A 70 11.90 13.32 18.79
C ILE A 70 12.60 14.16 17.71
N VAL A 71 13.86 13.88 17.39
CA VAL A 71 14.63 14.64 16.38
C VAL A 71 14.03 14.50 15.00
N ARG A 72 13.59 13.28 14.62
CA ARG A 72 12.95 13.03 13.29
C ARG A 72 11.60 13.72 13.19
N SER A 73 10.78 13.65 14.23
CA SER A 73 9.46 14.29 14.27
C SER A 73 9.57 15.80 14.20
N GLU A 74 10.50 16.40 14.94
CA GLU A 74 10.70 17.85 14.94
C GLU A 74 11.40 18.33 13.65
N ALA A 75 12.27 17.53 13.03
CA ALA A 75 12.81 17.85 11.71
C ALA A 75 11.74 17.86 10.60
N ARG A 76 10.73 16.98 10.70
CA ARG A 76 9.57 17.02 9.79
C ARG A 76 8.79 18.31 9.97
N ARG A 77 8.51 18.71 11.21
CA ARG A 77 7.83 19.97 11.53
C ARG A 77 8.62 21.18 11.05
N LEU A 78 9.95 21.17 11.21
CA LEU A 78 10.82 22.24 10.73
C LEU A 78 10.76 22.37 9.20
N ARG A 79 10.78 21.27 8.45
CA ARG A 79 10.60 21.26 6.98
C ARG A 79 9.28 21.91 6.57
N SER A 80 8.17 21.49 7.16
CA SER A 80 6.84 22.04 6.86
C SER A 80 6.76 23.55 7.16
N LYS A 81 7.38 24.01 8.25
CA LYS A 81 7.43 25.45 8.59
C LYS A 81 8.28 26.25 7.58
N LEU A 82 9.42 25.71 7.15
CA LEU A 82 10.25 26.32 6.11
C LEU A 82 9.54 26.39 4.76
N GLU A 83 8.76 25.38 4.41
CA GLU A 83 7.93 25.35 3.19
C GLU A 83 6.78 26.36 3.27
N ALA A 84 6.06 26.40 4.40
CA ALA A 84 4.97 27.35 4.62
C ALA A 84 5.45 28.80 4.56
N TYR A 85 6.58 29.11 5.21
CA TYR A 85 7.20 30.41 5.13
C TYR A 85 7.59 30.78 3.68
N ALA A 86 8.20 29.84 2.96
CA ALA A 86 8.62 30.06 1.57
C ALA A 86 7.45 30.25 0.60
N ALA A 87 6.26 29.75 0.92
CA ALA A 87 5.03 29.95 0.15
C ALA A 87 4.39 31.33 0.38
N GLY A 88 4.61 31.92 1.56
CA GLY A 88 4.10 33.26 1.95
C GLY A 88 5.14 34.37 1.94
N SER A 89 6.40 34.09 1.54
CA SER A 89 7.51 35.05 1.59
C SER A 89 7.42 36.14 0.53
N ASP A 90 7.92 37.35 0.88
CA ASP A 90 7.98 38.52 0.03
C ASP A 90 8.74 38.22 -1.28
N PRO A 91 8.27 38.68 -2.45
CA PRO A 91 9.00 38.56 -3.72
C PRO A 91 10.43 39.12 -3.69
N ASP A 92 10.71 40.07 -2.81
CA ASP A 92 12.04 40.71 -2.65
C ASP A 92 13.02 39.92 -1.75
N GLU A 93 12.58 38.76 -1.24
CA GLU A 93 13.45 37.92 -0.40
C GLU A 93 14.47 37.15 -1.23
N THR A 94 15.75 37.44 -1.00
CA THR A 94 16.86 36.99 -1.86
C THR A 94 17.39 35.59 -1.51
N ILE A 95 17.09 35.04 -0.31
CA ILE A 95 17.66 33.77 0.16
C ILE A 95 16.55 32.85 0.69
N ARG A 96 16.46 31.67 0.11
CA ARG A 96 15.57 30.60 0.56
C ARG A 96 16.38 29.54 1.33
N ILE A 97 15.89 29.15 2.53
CA ILE A 97 16.45 28.07 3.35
C ILE A 97 15.54 26.85 3.24
N THR A 98 16.11 25.70 2.94
CA THR A 98 15.39 24.42 2.87
C THR A 98 16.16 23.33 3.60
N MET A 99 15.47 22.36 4.17
CA MET A 99 16.06 21.17 4.79
C MET A 99 15.59 19.93 4.03
N PRO A 100 16.46 19.24 3.28
CA PRO A 100 16.06 18.05 2.50
C PRO A 100 15.66 16.89 3.40
N THR A 101 14.82 15.99 2.86
CA THR A 101 14.49 14.73 3.52
C THR A 101 15.72 13.81 3.53
N GLY A 102 15.90 13.05 4.62
CA GLY A 102 17.04 12.13 4.77
C GLY A 102 18.28 12.70 5.44
N GLY A 103 18.28 14.02 5.79
CA GLY A 103 19.37 14.66 6.51
C GLY A 103 18.92 15.85 7.35
N TYR A 104 19.85 16.42 8.14
CA TYR A 104 19.61 17.59 9.00
C TYR A 104 20.40 18.83 8.53
N ALA A 105 21.24 18.69 7.52
CA ALA A 105 21.88 19.83 6.88
C ALA A 105 20.85 20.68 6.11
N VAL A 106 21.02 22.00 6.13
CA VAL A 106 20.17 22.93 5.40
C VAL A 106 20.83 23.39 4.10
N HIS A 107 20.02 23.66 3.10
CA HIS A 107 20.46 24.20 1.82
C HIS A 107 20.02 25.65 1.67
N PHE A 108 20.91 26.46 1.12
CA PHE A 108 20.68 27.86 0.85
C PHE A 108 20.63 28.10 -0.66
N LYS A 109 19.56 28.74 -1.15
CA LYS A 109 19.36 29.02 -2.57
C LYS A 109 19.12 30.54 -2.75
N GLU A 110 19.94 31.20 -3.53
CA GLU A 110 19.67 32.58 -3.98
C GLU A 110 18.54 32.58 -5.02
N ARG A 111 17.61 33.50 -4.89
CA ARG A 111 16.55 33.76 -5.87
C ARG A 111 17.06 34.80 -6.85
N SER A 112 17.36 34.41 -8.09
CA SER A 112 17.69 35.35 -9.16
C SER A 112 16.43 36.07 -9.65
N PRO A 113 16.42 37.39 -9.81
CA PRO A 113 15.25 38.14 -10.23
C PRO A 113 14.88 38.05 -11.71
N ASP A 114 15.52 37.21 -12.52
CA ASP A 114 15.22 37.11 -13.95
C ASP A 114 15.22 35.67 -14.43
N ARG A 115 14.04 35.17 -14.76
CA ARG A 115 13.65 34.31 -15.90
C ARG A 115 12.42 33.45 -15.61
N GLU A 116 11.27 34.09 -15.74
CA GLU A 116 10.08 33.36 -16.25
C GLU A 116 9.33 34.32 -17.19
N GLY A 117 9.69 34.22 -18.47
CA GLY A 117 9.05 34.88 -19.57
C GLY A 117 8.05 33.96 -20.28
N ALA A 118 6.83 34.43 -20.30
CA ALA A 118 5.91 34.39 -21.41
C ALA A 118 5.39 33.06 -21.99
N VAL A 119 4.11 32.78 -21.80
CA VAL A 119 3.21 32.52 -22.96
C VAL A 119 1.95 33.37 -22.83
N ARG A 120 1.71 34.17 -23.87
CA ARG A 120 0.57 35.05 -24.06
C ARG A 120 -0.65 34.29 -24.57
N SER A 121 -1.87 34.79 -24.24
CA SER A 121 -2.81 35.32 -25.22
C SER A 121 -4.13 35.80 -24.57
N PRO A 122 -5.02 36.54 -25.27
CA PRO A 122 -5.05 37.99 -25.07
C PRO A 122 -6.45 38.54 -24.72
N THR A 123 -6.43 39.87 -24.33
CA THR A 123 -7.40 40.93 -24.63
C THR A 123 -8.71 41.00 -23.83
N VAL A 124 -8.93 42.06 -23.07
CA VAL A 124 -9.64 43.28 -23.43
C VAL A 124 -9.44 44.37 -22.37
N ILE A 125 -9.03 45.55 -22.84
CA ILE A 125 -8.89 46.82 -22.10
C ILE A 125 -10.27 47.50 -22.07
N PRO A 126 -10.65 48.31 -21.04
CA PRO A 126 -10.45 49.74 -21.18
C PRO A 126 -9.92 50.47 -19.92
N GLN A 127 -9.24 51.54 -20.23
CA GLN A 127 -8.68 52.57 -19.37
C GLN A 127 -9.70 53.62 -18.97
N PRO A 128 -9.28 54.76 -18.38
CA PRO A 128 -8.82 55.00 -17.00
C PRO A 128 -9.63 56.11 -16.31
N TYR A 129 -9.52 56.25 -14.99
CA TYR A 129 -9.82 57.55 -14.38
C TYR A 129 -8.79 57.90 -13.30
N THR A 130 -8.15 59.02 -13.54
CA THR A 130 -7.32 59.79 -12.63
C THR A 130 -8.18 60.60 -11.68
N ALA A 131 -7.83 60.66 -10.40
CA ALA A 131 -8.10 61.82 -9.57
C ALA A 131 -7.19 61.85 -8.34
N GLU A 132 -6.67 63.00 -8.14
CA GLU A 132 -5.63 63.53 -7.27
C GLU A 132 -5.85 63.35 -5.76
N LEU A 133 -4.71 63.34 -5.06
CA LEU A 133 -4.58 63.58 -3.62
C LEU A 133 -4.88 65.04 -3.26
N PRO A 134 -5.47 65.32 -2.09
CA PRO A 134 -5.08 66.51 -1.35
C PRO A 134 -4.60 66.23 0.08
N GLN A 135 -3.71 67.16 0.45
CA GLN A 135 -2.88 67.23 1.62
C GLN A 135 -3.60 67.35 2.96
N LEU A 136 -2.93 66.90 3.99
CA LEU A 136 -3.15 67.07 5.42
C LEU A 136 -3.42 68.51 5.87
N VAL A 137 -4.49 68.71 6.60
CA VAL A 137 -4.64 69.81 7.56
C VAL A 137 -5.06 69.25 8.93
N ARG A 138 -4.19 69.52 9.90
CA ARG A 138 -4.36 69.20 11.32
C ARG A 138 -5.34 70.21 11.95
N LYS A 139 -6.45 69.75 12.52
CA LYS A 139 -7.24 70.55 13.42
C LYS A 139 -7.71 69.73 14.66
N GLN A 140 -7.28 70.23 15.80
CA GLN A 140 -7.77 69.76 17.10
C GLN A 140 -9.24 70.21 17.29
N SER A 141 -10.07 69.32 17.86
CA SER A 141 -11.20 69.76 18.66
C SER A 141 -11.85 68.62 19.45
N ASN A 142 -12.02 68.86 20.69
CA ASN A 142 -12.91 68.45 21.75
C ASN A 142 -13.74 67.17 21.61
N ARG A 143 -13.54 66.33 22.58
CA ARG A 143 -14.24 65.06 22.86
C ARG A 143 -15.62 65.33 23.49
N SER A 144 -16.65 64.67 23.01
CA SER A 144 -17.92 64.44 23.68
C SER A 144 -18.10 62.92 23.93
N PRO A 145 -18.78 62.50 24.99
CA PRO A 145 -18.75 61.10 25.51
C PRO A 145 -19.63 60.11 24.74
N ALA A 146 -20.13 60.45 23.57
CA ALA A 146 -21.05 59.56 22.79
C ALA A 146 -20.32 58.46 21.98
N TRP A 147 -18.97 58.36 21.99
CA TRP A 147 -18.19 57.46 21.16
C TRP A 147 -17.95 56.07 21.79
N TYR A 148 -18.19 55.92 23.08
CA TYR A 148 -18.00 54.63 23.77
C TYR A 148 -19.08 53.59 23.41
N GLY A 149 -20.26 54.01 22.95
CA GLY A 149 -21.32 53.10 22.51
C GLY A 149 -21.10 52.52 21.09
N LEU A 150 -20.37 53.21 20.21
CA LEU A 150 -20.15 52.79 18.83
C LEU A 150 -18.97 51.78 18.67
N VAL A 151 -18.10 51.69 19.68
CA VAL A 151 -16.96 50.73 19.67
C VAL A 151 -17.28 49.49 20.53
N ALA A 152 -18.15 49.62 21.53
CA ALA A 152 -18.53 48.52 22.41
C ALA A 152 -19.35 47.43 21.70
N ILE A 153 -20.24 47.81 20.76
CA ILE A 153 -21.07 46.84 20.04
C ILE A 153 -20.28 46.02 19.05
N PRO A 154 -19.40 46.54 18.20
CA PRO A 154 -18.52 45.74 17.34
C PRO A 154 -17.53 44.85 18.14
N CYS A 155 -17.02 45.36 19.29
CA CYS A 155 -16.16 44.55 20.16
C CYS A 155 -16.95 43.42 20.84
N LEU A 156 -18.16 43.65 21.30
CA LEU A 156 -19.04 42.62 21.84
C LEU A 156 -19.43 41.57 20.79
N LEU A 157 -19.77 42.02 19.57
CA LEU A 157 -20.06 41.14 18.43
C LEU A 157 -18.82 40.37 18.00
N PHE A 158 -17.64 40.97 18.04
CA PHE A 158 -16.36 40.28 17.75
C PHE A 158 -16.03 39.28 18.86
N VAL A 159 -16.27 39.58 20.12
CA VAL A 159 -16.11 38.64 21.25
C VAL A 159 -17.13 37.49 21.15
N LEU A 160 -18.42 37.81 20.82
CA LEU A 160 -19.45 36.80 20.62
C LEU A 160 -19.15 35.94 19.38
N PHE A 161 -18.68 36.53 18.29
CA PHE A 161 -18.24 35.86 17.08
C PHE A 161 -16.96 35.01 17.37
N SER A 162 -16.02 35.53 18.14
CA SER A 162 -14.84 34.81 18.60
C SER A 162 -15.21 33.68 19.56
N LEU A 163 -16.18 33.87 20.45
CA LEU A 163 -16.73 32.83 21.33
C LEU A 163 -17.57 31.80 20.54
N TRP A 164 -18.21 32.20 19.47
CA TRP A 164 -18.94 31.29 18.58
C TRP A 164 -18.02 30.53 17.63
N HIS A 165 -16.93 31.14 17.16
CA HIS A 165 -15.86 30.48 16.39
C HIS A 165 -14.81 29.80 17.30
N TYR A 166 -14.55 30.30 18.51
CA TYR A 166 -13.88 29.60 19.59
C TYR A 166 -14.90 28.71 20.33
N ARG A 167 -15.61 27.88 19.62
CA ARG A 167 -15.94 26.59 20.23
C ARG A 167 -14.58 25.97 20.51
N PRO A 168 -14.21 25.73 21.81
CA PRO A 168 -13.08 24.87 22.09
C PRO A 168 -13.39 23.64 21.26
N GLY A 169 -12.56 23.37 20.25
CA GLY A 169 -12.66 22.12 19.54
C GLY A 169 -12.83 21.12 20.66
N VAL A 170 -13.91 20.35 20.65
CA VAL A 170 -14.10 19.26 21.58
C VAL A 170 -12.73 18.64 21.61
N ARG A 171 -11.99 18.83 22.71
CA ARG A 171 -10.83 18.00 22.98
C ARG A 171 -11.44 16.63 22.79
N ALA A 172 -11.09 15.96 21.69
CA ALA A 172 -11.29 14.54 21.66
C ALA A 172 -10.78 14.11 23.02
N HIS A 173 -11.70 13.70 23.89
CA HIS A 173 -11.29 12.98 25.08
C HIS A 173 -10.27 12.02 24.50
N GLU A 174 -9.04 12.03 25.02
CA GLU A 174 -8.19 10.85 24.95
C GLU A 174 -9.11 9.79 25.55
N GLU A 175 -9.91 9.17 24.68
CA GLU A 175 -10.76 8.08 25.10
C GLU A 175 -9.78 7.07 25.61
N ASP A 176 -9.89 6.74 26.90
CA ASP A 176 -9.14 5.69 27.57
C ASP A 176 -9.38 4.38 26.82
N TYR A 177 -8.62 4.15 25.74
CA TYR A 177 -8.61 2.87 25.08
C TYR A 177 -7.37 2.09 25.53
N GLN A 178 -7.55 0.81 25.70
CA GLN A 178 -6.47 -0.11 26.02
C GLN A 178 -6.34 -1.14 24.91
N ILE A 179 -5.11 -1.43 24.50
CA ILE A 179 -4.81 -2.49 23.54
C ILE A 179 -4.06 -3.58 24.30
N GLU A 180 -4.59 -4.79 24.20
CA GLU A 180 -3.99 -5.96 24.82
C GLU A 180 -3.90 -7.12 23.82
N PRO A 181 -2.91 -8.00 23.93
CA PRO A 181 -2.90 -9.25 23.19
C PRO A 181 -4.15 -10.06 23.56
N PHE A 182 -4.94 -10.48 22.56
CA PHE A 182 -6.03 -11.41 22.80
C PHE A 182 -5.52 -12.85 22.84
N SER A 183 -4.57 -13.16 21.97
CA SER A 183 -3.87 -14.44 21.95
C SER A 183 -2.37 -14.19 21.94
N SER A 184 -1.63 -15.08 22.60
CA SER A 184 -0.15 -15.01 22.71
C SER A 184 0.52 -16.28 22.18
N GLU A 185 -0.24 -17.13 21.51
CA GLU A 185 0.24 -18.36 20.93
C GLU A 185 1.08 -18.06 19.68
N ALA A 186 2.23 -18.76 19.55
CA ALA A 186 3.08 -18.64 18.39
C ALA A 186 2.44 -19.19 17.12
N GLY A 187 2.68 -18.56 15.97
CA GLY A 187 2.14 -18.97 14.68
C GLY A 187 1.26 -17.90 14.05
N LEU A 188 0.56 -18.27 12.99
CA LEU A 188 -0.29 -17.36 12.23
C LEU A 188 -1.74 -17.40 12.71
N GLN A 189 -2.28 -16.24 13.02
CA GLN A 189 -3.65 -16.07 13.50
C GLN A 189 -4.35 -15.01 12.68
N PHE A 190 -5.60 -15.28 12.22
CA PHE A 190 -6.34 -14.34 11.39
C PHE A 190 -7.86 -14.58 11.44
N SER A 191 -8.63 -13.74 10.72
CA SER A 191 -10.09 -13.79 10.60
C SER A 191 -10.82 -13.88 11.95
N PRO A 192 -10.62 -12.94 12.88
CA PRO A 192 -11.33 -12.96 14.15
C PRO A 192 -12.82 -12.66 13.97
N ALA A 193 -13.67 -13.36 14.71
CA ALA A 193 -15.11 -13.16 14.75
C ALA A 193 -15.61 -13.17 16.20
N ILE A 194 -16.23 -12.08 16.65
CA ILE A 194 -16.78 -11.95 17.99
C ILE A 194 -18.15 -12.63 18.07
N SER A 195 -18.41 -13.36 19.15
CA SER A 195 -19.71 -14.00 19.40
C SER A 195 -20.82 -12.95 19.64
N PRO A 196 -22.10 -13.26 19.30
CA PRO A 196 -23.23 -12.34 19.49
C PRO A 196 -23.41 -11.84 20.92
N ASP A 197 -23.02 -12.62 21.90
CA ASP A 197 -23.07 -12.25 23.33
C ASP A 197 -21.84 -11.44 23.80
N SER A 198 -20.91 -11.13 22.87
CA SER A 198 -19.68 -10.39 23.13
C SER A 198 -18.75 -11.04 24.16
N LYS A 199 -18.80 -12.37 24.34
CA LYS A 199 -17.99 -13.07 25.35
C LYS A 199 -16.86 -13.91 24.79
N LYS A 200 -16.94 -14.31 23.52
CA LYS A 200 -15.96 -15.20 22.88
C LYS A 200 -15.50 -14.62 21.55
N VAL A 201 -14.32 -15.01 21.12
CA VAL A 201 -13.81 -14.77 19.77
C VAL A 201 -13.48 -16.11 19.15
N ALA A 202 -14.00 -16.37 17.96
CA ALA A 202 -13.55 -17.45 17.09
C ALA A 202 -12.51 -16.89 16.11
N PHE A 203 -11.49 -17.67 15.80
CA PHE A 203 -10.41 -17.24 14.89
C PHE A 203 -9.72 -18.45 14.27
N VAL A 204 -8.94 -18.20 13.24
CA VAL A 204 -8.07 -19.18 12.59
C VAL A 204 -6.70 -19.16 13.25
N TRP A 205 -6.12 -20.33 13.50
CA TRP A 205 -4.74 -20.47 13.96
C TRP A 205 -4.08 -21.70 13.34
N ASP A 206 -2.81 -21.59 12.95
CA ASP A 206 -2.04 -22.67 12.35
C ASP A 206 -1.46 -23.68 13.38
N GLY A 207 -1.79 -23.49 14.65
CA GLY A 207 -1.29 -24.34 15.73
C GLY A 207 0.23 -24.30 15.89
N GLY A 208 0.91 -23.33 15.29
CA GLY A 208 2.37 -23.27 15.21
C GLY A 208 2.99 -24.39 14.36
N LYS A 209 2.18 -25.09 13.54
CA LYS A 209 2.58 -26.25 12.72
C LYS A 209 2.18 -26.12 11.25
N GLY A 210 1.63 -24.96 10.84
CA GLY A 210 1.21 -24.71 9.47
C GLY A 210 -0.12 -25.36 9.06
N GLN A 211 -0.89 -25.92 10.01
CA GLN A 211 -2.21 -26.48 9.75
C GLN A 211 -3.29 -25.56 10.34
N PHE A 212 -4.07 -24.94 9.49
CA PHE A 212 -5.08 -23.96 9.88
C PHE A 212 -6.39 -24.61 10.34
N ASP A 213 -6.75 -24.35 11.58
CA ASP A 213 -7.99 -24.77 12.20
C ASP A 213 -8.71 -23.61 12.87
N LEU A 214 -9.99 -23.80 13.16
CA LEU A 214 -10.76 -22.85 13.94
C LEU A 214 -10.59 -23.10 15.44
N TYR A 215 -10.35 -22.01 16.13
CA TYR A 215 -10.26 -21.98 17.58
C TYR A 215 -11.26 -20.95 18.15
N SER A 216 -11.64 -21.13 19.40
CA SER A 216 -12.36 -20.11 20.16
C SER A 216 -11.72 -19.88 21.53
N LYS A 217 -11.80 -18.64 22.00
CA LYS A 217 -11.30 -18.22 23.31
C LYS A 217 -12.27 -17.23 23.94
N ALA A 218 -12.54 -17.38 25.23
CA ALA A 218 -13.36 -16.40 25.95
C ALA A 218 -12.54 -15.16 26.27
N ILE A 219 -13.15 -13.98 26.21
CA ILE A 219 -12.50 -12.71 26.54
C ILE A 219 -12.18 -12.69 28.04
N GLY A 220 -10.91 -12.49 28.37
CA GLY A 220 -10.41 -12.51 29.74
C GLY A 220 -10.08 -13.91 30.28
N SER A 221 -10.18 -14.97 29.45
CA SER A 221 -9.74 -16.33 29.81
C SER A 221 -8.49 -16.72 29.03
N PRO A 222 -7.54 -17.45 29.62
CA PRO A 222 -6.41 -18.02 28.89
C PRO A 222 -6.79 -19.30 28.11
N GLU A 223 -7.96 -19.88 28.36
CA GLU A 223 -8.35 -21.18 27.83
C GLU A 223 -8.71 -21.10 26.35
N LEU A 224 -8.04 -21.93 25.55
CA LEU A 224 -8.18 -22.01 24.10
C LEU A 224 -8.87 -23.33 23.72
N HIS A 225 -9.94 -23.27 22.94
CA HIS A 225 -10.69 -24.42 22.47
C HIS A 225 -10.55 -24.59 20.96
N ARG A 226 -10.01 -25.71 20.51
CA ARG A 226 -9.99 -26.09 19.10
C ARG A 226 -11.37 -26.56 18.68
N LEU A 227 -11.93 -25.99 17.61
CA LEU A 227 -13.29 -26.25 17.12
C LEU A 227 -13.33 -27.22 15.94
N THR A 228 -12.30 -27.18 15.05
CA THR A 228 -12.18 -28.12 13.92
C THR A 228 -10.97 -29.03 14.10
N HIS A 229 -11.06 -30.28 13.57
CA HIS A 229 -10.02 -31.30 13.82
C HIS A 229 -9.65 -32.08 12.56
N ASN A 230 -9.90 -31.47 11.39
CA ASN A 230 -9.63 -32.08 10.09
C ASN A 230 -8.21 -31.77 9.61
N SER A 231 -7.69 -32.60 8.69
CA SER A 231 -6.43 -32.34 8.00
C SER A 231 -6.53 -31.27 6.90
N ILE A 232 -7.75 -30.82 6.62
CA ILE A 232 -8.04 -29.81 5.59
C ILE A 232 -8.23 -28.46 6.28
N PRO A 233 -7.56 -27.39 5.83
CA PRO A 233 -7.66 -26.07 6.43
C PRO A 233 -9.09 -25.53 6.54
N SER A 234 -9.41 -24.97 7.69
CA SER A 234 -10.71 -24.33 7.99
C SER A 234 -10.48 -22.84 8.30
N THR A 235 -11.23 -21.95 7.65
CA THR A 235 -11.00 -20.51 7.68
C THR A 235 -12.31 -19.72 7.76
N HIS A 236 -12.23 -18.39 8.00
CA HIS A 236 -13.31 -17.41 7.93
C HIS A 236 -14.54 -17.77 8.82
N PRO A 237 -14.36 -17.92 10.14
CA PRO A 237 -15.46 -18.23 11.03
C PRO A 237 -16.48 -17.09 11.11
N ALA A 238 -17.77 -17.44 11.18
CA ALA A 238 -18.86 -16.50 11.42
C ALA A 238 -19.92 -17.12 12.34
N TRP A 239 -20.21 -16.47 13.46
CA TRP A 239 -21.21 -16.90 14.43
C TRP A 239 -22.62 -16.72 13.91
N SER A 240 -23.47 -17.70 14.10
CA SER A 240 -24.92 -17.52 13.93
C SER A 240 -25.46 -16.50 14.94
N PRO A 241 -26.56 -15.78 14.64
CA PRO A 241 -27.10 -14.76 15.54
C PRO A 241 -27.50 -15.28 16.93
N ASP A 242 -27.84 -16.55 17.06
CA ASP A 242 -28.16 -17.22 18.33
C ASP A 242 -26.94 -17.76 19.08
N GLY A 243 -25.75 -17.65 18.46
CA GLY A 243 -24.47 -18.10 19.02
C GLY A 243 -24.31 -19.62 19.12
N LYS A 244 -25.20 -20.42 18.51
CA LYS A 244 -25.17 -21.89 18.61
C LYS A 244 -24.43 -22.56 17.46
N GLN A 245 -24.25 -21.87 16.37
CA GLN A 245 -23.59 -22.39 15.16
C GLN A 245 -22.44 -21.46 14.73
N LEU A 246 -21.48 -22.06 14.02
CA LEU A 246 -20.38 -21.33 13.39
C LEU A 246 -20.32 -21.73 11.91
N ALA A 247 -20.53 -20.78 10.99
CA ALA A 247 -20.26 -20.99 9.59
C ALA A 247 -18.76 -20.78 9.32
N PHE A 248 -18.20 -21.51 8.37
CA PHE A 248 -16.80 -21.41 8.00
C PHE A 248 -16.55 -21.98 6.59
N LEU A 249 -15.39 -21.69 6.04
CA LEU A 249 -14.91 -22.25 4.79
C LEU A 249 -13.86 -23.33 5.06
N ARG A 250 -13.96 -24.45 4.33
CA ARG A 250 -12.97 -25.51 4.31
C ARG A 250 -12.44 -25.66 2.90
N GLN A 251 -11.14 -25.62 2.72
CA GLN A 251 -10.53 -25.72 1.42
C GLN A 251 -10.42 -27.17 0.97
N ALA A 252 -10.98 -27.47 -0.18
CA ALA A 252 -11.00 -28.83 -0.78
C ALA A 252 -10.44 -28.79 -2.21
N GLY A 253 -9.12 -28.67 -2.32
CA GLY A 253 -8.44 -28.57 -3.62
C GLY A 253 -8.65 -27.22 -4.29
N SER A 254 -9.32 -27.20 -5.44
CA SER A 254 -9.68 -25.96 -6.18
C SER A 254 -11.08 -25.43 -5.81
N GLU A 255 -11.75 -26.01 -4.83
CA GLU A 255 -13.04 -25.57 -4.33
C GLU A 255 -12.96 -25.28 -2.83
N ALA A 256 -13.83 -24.43 -2.34
CA ALA A 256 -14.10 -24.22 -0.93
C ALA A 256 -15.44 -24.82 -0.57
N GLU A 257 -15.52 -25.48 0.59
CA GLU A 257 -16.74 -26.01 1.16
C GLU A 257 -17.30 -25.03 2.19
N LEU A 258 -18.49 -24.47 1.94
CA LEU A 258 -19.23 -23.72 2.94
C LEU A 258 -19.81 -24.69 3.97
N MET A 259 -19.30 -24.62 5.20
CA MET A 259 -19.62 -25.53 6.30
C MET A 259 -20.37 -24.81 7.41
N VAL A 260 -21.17 -25.54 8.18
CA VAL A 260 -21.73 -25.09 9.45
C VAL A 260 -21.40 -26.12 10.53
N LEU A 261 -20.82 -25.66 11.63
CA LEU A 261 -20.55 -26.41 12.86
C LEU A 261 -21.62 -26.10 13.91
N ASP A 262 -22.31 -27.08 14.42
CA ASP A 262 -23.14 -26.97 15.62
C ASP A 262 -22.24 -27.06 16.86
N LEU A 263 -22.23 -26.02 17.67
CA LEU A 263 -21.31 -25.90 18.80
C LEU A 263 -21.70 -26.72 20.02
N ASN A 264 -22.96 -27.18 20.08
CA ASN A 264 -23.44 -28.06 21.18
C ASN A 264 -23.18 -29.54 20.88
N THR A 265 -23.35 -29.92 19.63
CA THR A 265 -23.22 -31.32 19.21
C THR A 265 -21.87 -31.62 18.57
N HIS A 266 -21.07 -30.62 18.23
CA HIS A 266 -19.82 -30.69 17.47
C HIS A 266 -19.98 -31.37 16.11
N ARG A 267 -21.18 -31.31 15.52
CA ARG A 267 -21.46 -31.86 14.19
C ARG A 267 -21.23 -30.80 13.14
N GLU A 268 -20.45 -31.16 12.11
CA GLU A 268 -20.24 -30.35 10.92
C GLU A 268 -21.20 -30.77 9.81
N ARG A 269 -21.69 -29.82 9.04
CA ARG A 269 -22.59 -30.05 7.92
C ARG A 269 -22.12 -29.21 6.72
N LEU A 270 -21.93 -29.87 5.58
CA LEU A 270 -21.70 -29.21 4.30
C LEU A 270 -22.97 -28.52 3.82
N ILE A 271 -22.91 -27.27 3.49
CA ILE A 271 -24.00 -26.50 2.90
C ILE A 271 -23.88 -26.51 1.38
N ARG A 272 -22.68 -26.14 0.88
CA ARG A 272 -22.41 -25.98 -0.56
C ARG A 272 -20.92 -26.02 -0.85
N ARG A 273 -20.57 -26.49 -2.05
CA ARG A 273 -19.26 -26.26 -2.66
C ARG A 273 -19.31 -24.99 -3.48
N ILE A 274 -18.34 -24.14 -3.33
CA ILE A 274 -18.15 -22.90 -4.08
C ILE A 274 -16.77 -22.96 -4.73
N PRO A 275 -16.57 -22.36 -5.92
CA PRO A 275 -15.24 -22.19 -6.45
C PRO A 275 -14.38 -21.46 -5.41
N ASP A 276 -13.16 -21.94 -5.20
CA ASP A 276 -12.21 -21.26 -4.32
C ASP A 276 -11.80 -19.94 -4.96
N SER A 277 -11.36 -19.00 -4.12
CA SER A 277 -10.81 -17.73 -4.60
C SER A 277 -9.76 -18.03 -5.65
N PRO A 278 -9.97 -17.65 -6.92
CA PRO A 278 -8.89 -17.78 -7.88
C PRO A 278 -7.75 -16.91 -7.36
N ASN A 279 -6.56 -17.44 -7.47
CA ASN A 279 -5.33 -16.72 -7.18
C ASN A 279 -5.13 -15.60 -8.24
N MET A 280 -6.16 -14.71 -8.37
CA MET A 280 -6.23 -13.70 -9.43
C MET A 280 -5.05 -12.74 -9.43
N TRP A 281 -4.39 -12.62 -8.28
CA TRP A 281 -3.28 -11.70 -8.10
C TRP A 281 -1.95 -12.42 -7.84
N GLY A 282 -1.91 -13.77 -7.97
CA GLY A 282 -0.71 -14.56 -7.69
C GLY A 282 -0.39 -14.67 -6.20
N LEU A 283 -1.31 -14.35 -5.32
CA LEU A 283 -1.10 -14.37 -3.88
C LEU A 283 -1.32 -15.81 -3.39
N SER A 284 -0.25 -16.52 -3.16
CA SER A 284 -0.28 -17.91 -2.62
C SER A 284 -0.56 -17.98 -1.11
N ASN A 285 -0.84 -16.83 -0.47
CA ASN A 285 -1.03 -16.74 0.97
C ASN A 285 -2.50 -16.79 1.36
N TRP A 286 -2.85 -17.77 2.19
CA TRP A 286 -4.13 -17.94 2.90
C TRP A 286 -4.59 -16.68 3.66
N LEU A 287 -3.65 -15.82 4.04
CA LEU A 287 -3.87 -14.55 4.73
C LEU A 287 -4.53 -13.48 3.85
N GLU A 288 -4.56 -13.67 2.54
CA GLU A 288 -5.03 -12.66 1.59
C GLU A 288 -6.30 -13.06 0.82
N THR A 289 -6.95 -14.15 1.23
CA THR A 289 -8.28 -14.43 0.71
C THR A 289 -9.24 -13.37 1.22
N CYS A 290 -9.86 -12.65 0.32
CA CYS A 290 -10.79 -11.57 0.67
C CYS A 290 -12.20 -12.07 1.01
N GLN A 291 -12.32 -13.31 1.46
CA GLN A 291 -13.56 -13.91 1.92
C GLN A 291 -13.93 -13.41 3.31
N THR A 292 -15.20 -13.22 3.52
CA THR A 292 -15.83 -13.18 4.85
C THR A 292 -17.20 -13.81 4.76
N LEU A 293 -17.66 -14.32 5.87
CA LEU A 293 -19.02 -14.83 6.01
C LEU A 293 -19.80 -13.90 6.94
N SER A 294 -21.02 -13.56 6.57
CA SER A 294 -21.91 -12.76 7.39
C SER A 294 -23.30 -13.38 7.42
N TRP A 295 -23.81 -13.70 8.61
CA TRP A 295 -25.16 -14.19 8.80
C TRP A 295 -26.17 -13.04 8.73
N THR A 296 -27.35 -13.31 8.17
CA THR A 296 -28.51 -12.43 8.38
C THR A 296 -28.96 -12.46 9.84
N PRO A 297 -29.57 -11.40 10.39
CA PRO A 297 -30.04 -11.38 11.77
C PRO A 297 -31.06 -12.48 12.11
N ARG A 298 -31.77 -13.00 11.09
CA ARG A 298 -32.69 -14.11 11.23
C ARG A 298 -32.02 -15.51 11.21
N GLY A 299 -30.75 -15.56 10.82
CA GLY A 299 -30.01 -16.81 10.66
C GLY A 299 -30.44 -17.66 9.46
N ASP A 300 -31.21 -17.11 8.56
CA ASP A 300 -31.80 -17.81 7.41
C ASP A 300 -30.92 -17.72 6.14
N ARG A 301 -29.94 -16.82 6.10
CA ARG A 301 -29.02 -16.71 4.99
C ARG A 301 -27.60 -16.33 5.44
N LEU A 302 -26.61 -16.67 4.60
CA LEU A 302 -25.21 -16.31 4.71
C LEU A 302 -24.81 -15.47 3.50
N ILE A 303 -24.10 -14.35 3.72
CA ILE A 303 -23.54 -13.48 2.70
C ILE A 303 -22.07 -13.84 2.52
N LEU A 304 -21.62 -13.99 1.28
CA LEU A 304 -20.22 -14.27 0.93
C LEU A 304 -19.91 -13.84 -0.53
N THR A 305 -18.64 -13.89 -0.92
CA THR A 305 -18.21 -13.64 -2.30
C THR A 305 -18.34 -14.91 -3.14
N ASP A 306 -18.88 -14.79 -4.36
CA ASP A 306 -18.94 -15.86 -5.35
C ASP A 306 -17.82 -15.69 -6.40
N TYR A 307 -17.02 -16.72 -6.58
CA TYR A 307 -15.94 -16.76 -7.56
C TYR A 307 -16.31 -17.55 -8.83
N SER A 308 -17.59 -17.92 -9.02
CA SER A 308 -18.03 -18.77 -10.12
C SER A 308 -18.25 -18.06 -11.45
N GLY A 309 -18.19 -16.73 -11.50
CA GLY A 309 -18.56 -15.91 -12.66
C GLY A 309 -17.46 -15.01 -13.19
N GLU A 310 -17.76 -14.36 -14.32
CA GLU A 310 -17.02 -13.16 -14.75
C GLU A 310 -17.39 -12.00 -13.81
N GLY A 311 -16.44 -11.53 -13.02
CA GLY A 311 -16.70 -10.56 -11.97
C GLY A 311 -17.16 -11.25 -10.66
N HIS A 312 -16.36 -11.09 -9.62
CA HIS A 312 -16.56 -11.78 -8.35
C HIS A 312 -17.48 -10.96 -7.44
N GLY A 313 -18.76 -11.25 -7.49
CA GLY A 313 -19.82 -10.53 -6.76
C GLY A 313 -20.22 -11.18 -5.46
N LEU A 314 -21.09 -10.49 -4.72
CA LEU A 314 -21.69 -10.99 -3.49
C LEU A 314 -22.91 -11.85 -3.77
N ILE A 315 -23.03 -12.95 -3.03
CA ILE A 315 -24.21 -13.82 -3.00
C ILE A 315 -24.73 -13.99 -1.60
N SER A 316 -26.01 -14.34 -1.50
CA SER A 316 -26.62 -14.88 -0.29
C SER A 316 -26.93 -16.37 -0.47
N VAL A 317 -26.61 -17.20 0.53
CA VAL A 317 -26.82 -18.65 0.51
C VAL A 317 -27.70 -19.06 1.68
N SER A 318 -28.72 -19.88 1.43
CA SER A 318 -29.51 -20.50 2.49
C SER A 318 -28.70 -21.58 3.22
N PRO A 319 -28.48 -21.49 4.55
CA PRO A 319 -27.76 -22.52 5.29
C PRO A 319 -28.52 -23.84 5.38
N LEU A 320 -29.82 -23.86 5.07
CA LEU A 320 -30.65 -25.06 5.11
C LEU A 320 -30.67 -25.81 3.79
N THR A 321 -30.83 -25.08 2.67
CA THR A 321 -31.05 -25.69 1.33
C THR A 321 -29.81 -25.57 0.42
N GLY A 322 -28.87 -24.70 0.73
CA GLY A 322 -27.74 -24.36 -0.16
C GLY A 322 -28.13 -23.49 -1.37
N GLU A 323 -29.42 -23.05 -1.44
CA GLU A 323 -29.90 -22.15 -2.49
C GLU A 323 -29.19 -20.81 -2.42
N GLN A 324 -28.70 -20.31 -3.57
CA GLN A 324 -28.01 -19.02 -3.68
C GLN A 324 -28.83 -18.00 -4.44
N THR A 325 -28.63 -16.72 -4.10
CA THR A 325 -29.17 -15.55 -4.81
C THR A 325 -28.05 -14.52 -4.97
N ALA A 326 -27.86 -14.01 -6.17
CA ALA A 326 -26.89 -12.95 -6.43
C ALA A 326 -27.36 -11.63 -5.79
N ILE A 327 -26.42 -10.88 -5.19
CA ILE A 327 -26.64 -9.57 -4.59
C ILE A 327 -25.96 -8.49 -5.43
N SER A 328 -24.67 -8.65 -5.73
CA SER A 328 -23.93 -7.70 -6.55
C SER A 328 -23.45 -8.33 -7.85
N LYS A 329 -23.20 -7.47 -8.86
CA LYS A 329 -22.69 -7.88 -10.18
C LYS A 329 -21.62 -6.86 -10.57
N PRO A 330 -20.39 -6.99 -10.04
CA PRO A 330 -19.28 -6.13 -10.44
C PRO A 330 -18.89 -6.36 -11.91
N SER A 331 -18.05 -5.50 -12.47
CA SER A 331 -17.45 -5.72 -13.77
C SER A 331 -16.56 -6.97 -13.74
N SER A 332 -16.22 -7.51 -14.92
CA SER A 332 -15.37 -8.72 -15.01
C SER A 332 -13.96 -8.56 -14.40
N ALA A 333 -13.52 -7.31 -14.20
CA ALA A 333 -12.23 -7.00 -13.59
C ALA A 333 -12.32 -6.72 -12.09
N ASP A 334 -13.52 -6.50 -11.55
CA ASP A 334 -13.74 -6.09 -10.16
C ASP A 334 -14.06 -7.28 -9.27
N GLN A 335 -13.73 -7.14 -7.99
CA GLN A 335 -14.00 -8.17 -6.98
C GLN A 335 -14.58 -7.56 -5.69
N ASP A 336 -15.75 -8.04 -5.28
CA ASP A 336 -16.42 -7.65 -4.05
C ASP A 336 -16.03 -8.57 -2.90
N CYS A 337 -15.46 -8.00 -1.84
CA CYS A 337 -14.80 -8.71 -0.75
C CYS A 337 -15.23 -8.19 0.62
N TYR A 338 -14.92 -8.93 1.68
CA TYR A 338 -15.09 -8.51 3.07
C TYR A 338 -16.51 -8.04 3.41
N ALA A 339 -17.54 -8.74 2.89
CA ALA A 339 -18.92 -8.34 3.08
C ALA A 339 -19.40 -8.49 4.54
N ARG A 340 -20.01 -7.45 5.10
CA ARG A 340 -20.61 -7.42 6.42
C ARG A 340 -22.00 -6.82 6.36
N LEU A 341 -22.97 -7.53 6.91
CA LEU A 341 -24.35 -7.07 7.01
C LEU A 341 -24.49 -6.09 8.17
N SER A 342 -25.27 -5.01 7.98
CA SER A 342 -25.59 -4.05 9.01
C SER A 342 -26.38 -4.69 10.17
N PRO A 343 -26.33 -4.13 11.39
CA PRO A 343 -27.03 -4.68 12.54
C PRO A 343 -28.54 -4.83 12.35
N ASP A 344 -29.16 -3.97 11.54
CA ASP A 344 -30.59 -4.03 11.19
C ASP A 344 -30.90 -5.02 10.06
N GLY A 345 -29.86 -5.53 9.37
CA GLY A 345 -29.97 -6.51 8.28
C GLY A 345 -30.42 -5.92 6.94
N GLY A 346 -30.44 -4.61 6.78
CA GLY A 346 -30.89 -3.93 5.55
C GLY A 346 -29.80 -3.65 4.53
N THR A 347 -28.57 -3.42 4.99
CA THR A 347 -27.45 -2.93 4.16
C THR A 347 -26.21 -3.81 4.32
N ILE A 348 -25.48 -4.04 3.25
CA ILE A 348 -24.19 -4.74 3.25
C ILE A 348 -23.09 -3.73 2.99
N ALA A 349 -22.10 -3.65 3.88
CA ALA A 349 -20.85 -2.98 3.64
C ALA A 349 -19.83 -3.98 3.08
N PHE A 350 -19.05 -3.57 2.09
CA PHE A 350 -18.05 -4.43 1.46
C PHE A 350 -16.94 -3.61 0.81
N VAL A 351 -15.83 -4.27 0.53
CA VAL A 351 -14.70 -3.71 -0.19
C VAL A 351 -14.76 -4.18 -1.64
N ARG A 352 -14.77 -3.25 -2.60
CA ARG A 352 -14.61 -3.56 -4.03
C ARG A 352 -13.19 -3.28 -4.45
N PHE A 353 -12.47 -4.33 -4.86
CA PHE A 353 -11.19 -4.21 -5.51
C PHE A 353 -11.38 -3.95 -7.00
N LEU A 354 -10.77 -2.88 -7.49
CA LEU A 354 -10.71 -2.52 -8.90
C LEU A 354 -9.45 -3.09 -9.55
N SER A 355 -8.41 -3.32 -8.73
CA SER A 355 -7.17 -3.99 -9.10
C SER A 355 -6.41 -4.39 -7.83
N HIS A 356 -5.24 -5.06 -7.99
CA HIS A 356 -4.38 -5.39 -6.86
C HIS A 356 -4.02 -4.14 -6.02
N ALA A 357 -4.28 -4.21 -4.71
CA ALA A 357 -4.03 -3.13 -3.74
C ALA A 357 -4.77 -1.79 -4.04
N VAL A 358 -5.80 -1.81 -4.87
CA VAL A 358 -6.63 -0.65 -5.16
C VAL A 358 -8.09 -1.00 -4.92
N ALA A 359 -8.64 -0.47 -3.86
CA ALA A 359 -9.98 -0.77 -3.42
C ALA A 359 -10.73 0.47 -2.94
N SER A 360 -12.04 0.33 -2.85
CA SER A 360 -12.94 1.29 -2.22
C SER A 360 -13.96 0.58 -1.36
N LEU A 361 -14.40 1.25 -0.32
CA LEU A 361 -15.49 0.81 0.53
C LEU A 361 -16.83 1.19 -0.09
N TYR A 362 -17.73 0.25 -0.13
CA TYR A 362 -19.09 0.40 -0.68
C TYR A 362 -20.14 -0.07 0.30
N THR A 363 -21.37 0.40 0.11
CA THR A 363 -22.58 -0.17 0.67
C THR A 363 -23.56 -0.51 -0.44
N ILE A 364 -24.38 -1.56 -0.21
CA ILE A 364 -25.45 -2.00 -1.11
C ILE A 364 -26.60 -2.53 -0.26
N ASP A 365 -27.83 -2.38 -0.70
CA ASP A 365 -28.97 -3.02 -0.01
C ASP A 365 -28.90 -4.55 -0.15
N VAL A 366 -29.47 -5.25 0.80
CA VAL A 366 -29.52 -6.73 0.78
C VAL A 366 -30.25 -7.26 -0.47
N SER A 367 -31.11 -6.45 -1.10
CA SER A 367 -31.77 -6.73 -2.39
C SER A 367 -30.85 -6.58 -3.60
N GLY A 368 -29.68 -5.97 -3.46
CA GLY A 368 -28.77 -5.63 -4.56
C GLY A 368 -28.96 -4.25 -5.16
N ASP A 369 -29.84 -3.42 -4.58
CA ASP A 369 -30.10 -2.05 -5.02
C ASP A 369 -29.25 -1.03 -4.26
N HIS A 370 -29.28 0.24 -4.69
CA HIS A 370 -28.67 1.39 -4.03
C HIS A 370 -27.17 1.23 -3.71
N LEU A 371 -26.40 0.78 -4.73
CA LEU A 371 -24.95 0.73 -4.60
C LEU A 371 -24.38 2.12 -4.36
N ASN A 372 -23.71 2.32 -3.22
CA ASN A 372 -23.12 3.58 -2.82
C ASN A 372 -21.63 3.41 -2.48
N ARG A 373 -20.79 4.28 -3.01
CA ARG A 373 -19.36 4.31 -2.74
C ARG A 373 -19.05 5.25 -1.59
N LEU A 374 -18.33 4.77 -0.56
CA LEU A 374 -18.04 5.53 0.65
C LEU A 374 -16.64 6.18 0.64
N THR A 375 -15.64 5.54 0.03
CA THR A 375 -14.24 6.04 0.07
C THR A 375 -13.71 6.39 -1.32
N GLN A 376 -12.71 7.29 -1.37
CA GLN A 376 -11.96 7.61 -2.58
C GLN A 376 -11.12 6.39 -3.01
N GLU A 377 -10.73 6.35 -4.30
CA GLU A 377 -9.87 5.30 -4.85
C GLU A 377 -8.42 5.39 -4.41
N GLY A 378 -7.70 4.30 -4.55
CA GLY A 378 -6.24 4.28 -4.49
C GLY A 378 -5.63 3.76 -3.21
N LYS A 379 -6.40 3.10 -2.33
CA LYS A 379 -5.88 2.48 -1.11
C LYS A 379 -6.14 0.98 -1.08
N ASP A 380 -5.21 0.24 -0.50
CA ASP A 380 -5.40 -1.16 -0.16
C ASP A 380 -6.22 -1.26 1.13
N LEU A 381 -7.37 -1.91 1.06
CA LEU A 381 -8.32 -2.06 2.17
C LEU A 381 -8.40 -3.51 2.61
N ARG A 382 -8.46 -3.76 3.93
CA ARG A 382 -8.53 -5.12 4.47
C ARG A 382 -9.50 -5.20 5.64
N GLY A 383 -10.62 -5.89 5.40
CA GLY A 383 -11.68 -6.06 6.40
C GLY A 383 -12.54 -4.81 6.63
N VAL A 384 -13.78 -5.04 6.98
CA VAL A 384 -14.76 -4.01 7.41
C VAL A 384 -15.73 -4.63 8.40
N ASP A 385 -16.19 -3.86 9.37
CA ASP A 385 -17.29 -4.23 10.24
C ASP A 385 -18.10 -3.00 10.67
N TRP A 386 -19.33 -3.20 11.12
CA TRP A 386 -20.25 -2.15 11.54
C TRP A 386 -20.12 -1.81 13.01
N THR A 387 -20.35 -0.55 13.37
CA THR A 387 -20.67 -0.20 14.75
C THR A 387 -22.05 -0.75 15.11
N PRO A 388 -22.31 -1.11 16.39
CA PRO A 388 -23.57 -1.76 16.80
C PRO A 388 -24.83 -0.94 16.53
N ASP A 389 -24.70 0.39 16.48
CA ASP A 389 -25.80 1.32 16.15
C ASP A 389 -26.02 1.48 14.63
N GLY A 390 -25.16 0.88 13.80
CA GLY A 390 -25.20 0.99 12.34
C GLY A 390 -24.80 2.36 11.80
N SER A 391 -24.32 3.28 12.63
CA SER A 391 -24.01 4.65 12.21
C SER A 391 -22.66 4.79 11.50
N HIS A 392 -21.70 3.89 11.81
CA HIS A 392 -20.34 3.92 11.27
C HIS A 392 -19.83 2.55 10.85
N LEU A 393 -18.77 2.56 10.07
CA LEU A 393 -17.98 1.39 9.68
C LEU A 393 -16.56 1.52 10.22
N VAL A 394 -16.05 0.43 10.78
CA VAL A 394 -14.63 0.25 11.11
C VAL A 394 -13.99 -0.56 9.99
N PHE A 395 -12.93 -0.08 9.38
CA PHE A 395 -12.21 -0.78 8.32
C PHE A 395 -10.71 -0.56 8.43
N ALA A 396 -9.93 -1.39 7.78
CA ALA A 396 -8.48 -1.23 7.71
C ALA A 396 -8.07 -0.65 6.34
N SER A 397 -7.26 0.39 6.37
CA SER A 397 -6.69 1.04 5.18
C SER A 397 -5.17 1.06 5.28
N LYS A 398 -4.47 0.72 4.20
CA LYS A 398 -3.01 0.75 4.16
C LYS A 398 -2.52 2.18 4.07
N GLU A 399 -1.90 2.64 5.14
CA GLU A 399 -1.35 3.99 5.27
C GLU A 399 0.16 3.86 5.51
N ARG A 400 0.97 4.47 4.64
CA ARG A 400 2.45 4.46 4.80
C ARG A 400 3.03 3.06 5.00
N GLY A 401 2.60 2.12 4.17
CA GLY A 401 3.12 0.74 4.18
C GLY A 401 2.48 -0.20 5.21
N ALA A 402 1.62 0.28 6.11
CA ALA A 402 0.98 -0.53 7.14
C ALA A 402 -0.54 -0.30 7.19
N TYR A 403 -1.31 -1.32 7.53
CA TYR A 403 -2.75 -1.17 7.74
C TYR A 403 -3.04 -0.44 9.04
N GLN A 404 -3.96 0.51 8.98
CA GLN A 404 -4.45 1.28 10.11
C GLN A 404 -5.97 1.20 10.16
N LEU A 405 -6.54 1.03 11.35
CA LEU A 405 -7.98 1.07 11.52
C LEU A 405 -8.50 2.49 11.32
N GLN A 406 -9.58 2.59 10.57
CA GLN A 406 -10.29 3.82 10.26
C GLN A 406 -11.76 3.67 10.62
N LEU A 407 -12.39 4.78 10.94
CA LEU A 407 -13.82 4.91 11.18
C LEU A 407 -14.41 5.85 10.11
N ILE A 408 -15.52 5.45 9.48
CA ILE A 408 -16.24 6.27 8.50
C ILE A 408 -17.74 6.21 8.77
N PRO A 409 -18.50 7.33 8.65
CA PRO A 409 -19.96 7.31 8.70
C PRO A 409 -20.56 6.36 7.63
N ALA A 410 -21.59 5.62 7.96
CA ALA A 410 -22.22 4.64 7.06
C ALA A 410 -22.80 5.25 5.78
N HIS A 411 -23.08 6.55 5.78
CA HIS A 411 -23.54 7.31 4.61
C HIS A 411 -22.41 7.98 3.82
N GLY A 412 -21.15 7.75 4.18
CA GLY A 412 -19.96 8.35 3.57
C GLY A 412 -19.46 9.58 4.33
N GLY A 413 -18.30 10.05 3.94
CA GLY A 413 -17.61 11.19 4.55
C GLY A 413 -16.11 10.95 4.62
N GLU A 414 -15.39 11.83 5.33
CA GLU A 414 -13.95 11.67 5.53
C GLU A 414 -13.66 10.61 6.61
N PRO A 415 -12.85 9.58 6.31
CA PRO A 415 -12.43 8.61 7.31
C PRO A 415 -11.62 9.27 8.43
N THR A 416 -11.83 8.83 9.65
CA THR A 416 -11.06 9.26 10.83
C THR A 416 -10.27 8.08 11.40
N PRO A 417 -9.01 8.27 11.81
CA PRO A 417 -8.23 7.20 12.41
C PRO A 417 -8.89 6.66 13.68
N LEU A 418 -9.00 5.33 13.78
CA LEU A 418 -9.31 4.63 15.02
C LEU A 418 -7.99 4.10 15.62
N PRO A 419 -7.44 4.74 16.67
CA PRO A 419 -6.13 4.38 17.18
C PRO A 419 -6.05 2.91 17.61
N ALA A 420 -5.06 2.21 17.08
CA ALA A 420 -4.80 0.80 17.39
C ALA A 420 -3.39 0.55 17.95
N ALA A 421 -2.55 1.59 18.04
CA ALA A 421 -1.19 1.61 18.63
C ALA A 421 -0.29 0.41 18.25
N THR A 422 -0.46 -0.11 17.04
CA THR A 422 0.26 -1.28 16.52
C THR A 422 0.95 -0.96 15.20
N ALA A 423 1.87 -1.83 14.77
CA ALA A 423 2.59 -1.66 13.52
C ALA A 423 1.69 -1.83 12.29
N SER A 424 0.73 -2.77 12.34
CA SER A 424 -0.23 -3.02 11.25
C SER A 424 -1.50 -3.65 11.82
N ALA A 425 -2.67 -3.06 11.61
CA ALA A 425 -3.95 -3.51 12.12
C ALA A 425 -4.95 -3.75 10.98
N ALA A 426 -5.39 -5.00 10.81
CA ALA A 426 -6.29 -5.43 9.73
C ALA A 426 -7.43 -6.31 10.28
N ASP A 427 -8.38 -6.67 9.41
CA ASP A 427 -9.49 -7.59 9.68
C ASP A 427 -10.26 -7.27 10.99
N PRO A 428 -10.81 -6.06 11.14
CA PRO A 428 -11.53 -5.69 12.33
C PRO A 428 -12.80 -6.52 12.50
N SER A 429 -13.11 -6.88 13.75
CA SER A 429 -14.43 -7.38 14.18
C SER A 429 -14.88 -6.60 15.39
N VAL A 430 -16.05 -5.98 15.30
CA VAL A 430 -16.63 -5.09 16.30
C VAL A 430 -17.54 -5.87 17.23
N SER A 431 -17.43 -5.64 18.54
CA SER A 431 -18.30 -6.30 19.50
C SER A 431 -19.74 -5.76 19.40
N PRO A 432 -20.78 -6.63 19.42
CA PRO A 432 -22.17 -6.20 19.42
C PRO A 432 -22.55 -5.22 20.55
N ASN A 433 -21.81 -5.21 21.64
CA ASN A 433 -21.99 -4.25 22.73
C ASN A 433 -21.21 -2.95 22.60
N GLY A 434 -20.45 -2.74 21.52
CA GLY A 434 -19.67 -1.54 21.22
C GLY A 434 -18.45 -1.28 22.10
N LYS A 435 -18.10 -2.21 23.02
CA LYS A 435 -17.07 -1.98 24.04
C LYS A 435 -15.66 -2.33 23.59
N PHE A 436 -15.52 -3.07 22.50
CA PHE A 436 -14.20 -3.47 22.00
C PHE A 436 -14.21 -3.85 20.51
N VAL A 437 -13.04 -3.79 19.92
CA VAL A 437 -12.74 -4.27 18.58
C VAL A 437 -11.61 -5.28 18.69
N VAL A 438 -11.76 -6.45 18.08
CA VAL A 438 -10.64 -7.35 17.83
C VAL A 438 -10.14 -7.16 16.40
N PHE A 439 -8.85 -7.29 16.21
CA PHE A 439 -8.23 -7.12 14.90
C PHE A 439 -6.94 -7.95 14.82
N VAL A 440 -6.44 -8.15 13.62
CA VAL A 440 -5.19 -8.85 13.37
C VAL A 440 -4.04 -7.84 13.32
N GLU A 441 -3.04 -8.02 14.15
CA GLU A 441 -1.73 -7.39 13.97
C GLU A 441 -0.84 -8.35 13.21
N SER A 442 -0.38 -7.94 12.02
CA SER A 442 0.48 -8.77 11.18
C SER A 442 1.81 -8.10 10.87
N HIS A 443 2.84 -8.90 10.87
CA HIS A 443 4.20 -8.51 10.48
C HIS A 443 4.70 -9.48 9.44
N GLU A 444 4.95 -8.99 8.25
CA GLU A 444 5.58 -9.74 7.18
C GLU A 444 6.85 -9.02 6.75
N ASN A 445 7.93 -9.74 6.68
CA ASN A 445 9.22 -9.22 6.27
C ASN A 445 9.68 -9.95 5.01
N TRP A 446 9.59 -9.27 3.87
CA TRP A 446 10.01 -9.73 2.57
C TRP A 446 11.36 -9.12 2.23
N ASN A 447 12.35 -9.95 1.92
CA ASN A 447 13.69 -9.50 1.59
C ASN A 447 14.19 -10.09 0.28
N ILE A 448 15.20 -9.45 -0.32
CA ILE A 448 15.79 -9.92 -1.57
C ILE A 448 16.99 -10.79 -1.23
N TRP A 449 16.92 -12.01 -1.71
CA TRP A 449 17.93 -13.03 -1.59
C TRP A 449 18.66 -13.24 -2.90
N GLN A 450 19.89 -13.70 -2.81
CA GLN A 450 20.70 -14.10 -3.96
C GLN A 450 21.17 -15.51 -3.82
N VAL A 451 21.31 -16.18 -4.95
CA VAL A 451 21.96 -17.49 -5.04
C VAL A 451 22.81 -17.57 -6.31
N GLY A 452 24.05 -18.02 -6.18
CA GLY A 452 24.94 -18.22 -7.32
C GLY A 452 24.52 -19.44 -8.14
N ILE A 453 24.59 -19.34 -9.46
CA ILE A 453 24.36 -20.44 -10.41
C ILE A 453 25.72 -20.85 -10.96
N ARG A 454 26.10 -22.12 -10.81
CA ARG A 454 27.35 -22.67 -11.32
C ARG A 454 27.09 -23.98 -12.08
N GLY A 455 27.15 -23.88 -13.41
CA GLY A 455 26.85 -25.01 -14.29
C GLY A 455 25.38 -25.47 -14.15
N ASP A 456 25.22 -26.66 -13.58
CA ASP A 456 23.91 -27.31 -13.40
C ASP A 456 23.37 -27.22 -11.94
N ARG A 457 23.92 -26.35 -11.11
CA ARG A 457 23.57 -26.26 -9.68
C ARG A 457 23.47 -24.82 -9.20
N ILE A 458 22.58 -24.60 -8.24
CA ILE A 458 22.55 -23.39 -7.41
C ILE A 458 23.40 -23.57 -6.16
N GLY A 459 23.96 -22.46 -5.67
CA GLY A 459 24.72 -22.39 -4.42
C GLY A 459 23.84 -22.28 -3.18
N VAL A 460 24.43 -21.83 -2.08
CA VAL A 460 23.69 -21.54 -0.84
C VAL A 460 23.07 -20.15 -0.94
N PRO A 461 21.76 -20.00 -0.65
CA PRO A 461 21.11 -18.71 -0.63
C PRO A 461 21.72 -17.76 0.41
N GLN A 462 21.84 -16.50 0.04
CA GLN A 462 22.31 -15.44 0.92
C GLN A 462 21.39 -14.23 0.81
N ARG A 463 21.10 -13.60 1.94
CA ARG A 463 20.31 -12.35 1.95
C ARG A 463 21.16 -11.22 1.40
N LEU A 464 20.69 -10.56 0.34
CA LEU A 464 21.40 -9.46 -0.30
C LEU A 464 20.88 -8.11 0.20
N ILE A 465 19.56 -7.89 0.17
CA ILE A 465 18.92 -6.65 0.57
C ILE A 465 17.91 -6.96 1.65
N ALA A 466 18.07 -6.33 2.82
CA ALA A 466 17.21 -6.50 3.95
C ALA A 466 16.77 -5.16 4.55
N SER A 467 15.55 -5.14 5.09
CA SER A 467 15.01 -4.04 5.89
C SER A 467 13.94 -4.60 6.83
N THR A 468 13.37 -3.77 7.67
CA THR A 468 12.19 -4.10 8.47
C THR A 468 10.89 -4.00 7.67
N GLY A 469 10.96 -3.52 6.43
CA GLY A 469 9.84 -3.41 5.50
C GLY A 469 9.86 -4.48 4.43
N GLN A 470 9.01 -4.30 3.43
CA GLN A 470 8.89 -5.20 2.28
C GLN A 470 9.87 -4.80 1.18
N ASN A 471 10.64 -5.77 0.67
CA ASN A 471 11.54 -5.60 -0.47
C ASN A 471 11.19 -6.63 -1.54
N HIS A 472 10.79 -6.17 -2.72
CA HIS A 472 10.34 -7.07 -3.80
C HIS A 472 10.65 -6.53 -5.20
N SER A 473 10.31 -7.30 -6.24
CA SER A 473 10.49 -6.96 -7.66
C SER A 473 11.92 -6.56 -8.03
N PRO A 474 12.95 -7.34 -7.66
CA PRO A 474 14.33 -7.02 -8.05
C PRO A 474 14.50 -7.08 -9.57
N SER A 475 15.38 -6.23 -10.11
CA SER A 475 15.72 -6.20 -11.53
C SER A 475 17.18 -5.78 -11.71
N PHE A 476 17.99 -6.63 -12.36
CA PHE A 476 19.35 -6.28 -12.74
C PHE A 476 19.37 -5.28 -13.90
N SER A 477 20.30 -4.34 -13.86
CA SER A 477 20.65 -3.56 -15.05
C SER A 477 21.32 -4.47 -16.08
N PRO A 478 21.14 -4.23 -17.41
CA PRO A 478 21.75 -5.03 -18.47
C PRO A 478 23.28 -5.09 -18.42
N ASP A 479 23.96 -4.06 -17.89
CA ASP A 479 25.40 -4.04 -17.65
C ASP A 479 25.83 -4.84 -16.41
N GLY A 480 24.87 -5.33 -15.60
CA GLY A 480 25.09 -6.14 -14.43
C GLY A 480 25.62 -5.40 -13.19
N HIS A 481 25.73 -4.08 -13.21
CA HIS A 481 26.33 -3.29 -12.13
C HIS A 481 25.33 -2.80 -11.08
N SER A 482 24.05 -2.68 -11.44
CA SER A 482 23.02 -2.12 -10.57
C SER A 482 21.81 -3.04 -10.42
N ILE A 483 21.12 -2.90 -9.31
CA ILE A 483 19.86 -3.56 -9.00
C ILE A 483 18.83 -2.48 -8.70
N ALA A 484 17.67 -2.53 -9.37
CA ALA A 484 16.48 -1.78 -9.02
C ALA A 484 15.50 -2.70 -8.29
N PHE A 485 14.79 -2.21 -7.30
CA PHE A 485 13.81 -2.99 -6.54
C PHE A 485 12.78 -2.07 -5.87
N VAL A 486 11.64 -2.60 -5.49
CA VAL A 486 10.63 -1.88 -4.70
C VAL A 486 10.91 -2.10 -3.21
N SER A 487 10.81 -1.04 -2.42
CA SER A 487 10.92 -1.11 -0.96
C SER A 487 10.07 -0.05 -0.28
N ASP A 488 9.41 -0.43 0.81
CA ASP A 488 8.66 0.48 1.68
C ASP A 488 9.47 1.00 2.89
N ARG A 489 10.79 0.82 2.90
CA ARG A 489 11.71 1.27 3.98
C ARG A 489 11.63 2.77 4.29
N SER A 490 11.15 3.58 3.36
CA SER A 490 10.88 5.02 3.54
C SER A 490 9.48 5.32 4.10
N GLY A 491 8.69 4.30 4.37
CA GLY A 491 7.31 4.38 4.84
C GLY A 491 6.26 4.20 3.74
N ASN A 492 6.63 4.30 2.46
CA ASN A 492 5.77 4.01 1.31
C ASN A 492 6.55 3.17 0.31
N PRO A 493 5.87 2.37 -0.53
CA PRO A 493 6.52 1.66 -1.62
C PRO A 493 7.18 2.66 -2.59
N GLU A 494 8.49 2.53 -2.77
CA GLU A 494 9.29 3.34 -3.69
C GLU A 494 10.28 2.46 -4.45
N ILE A 495 10.70 2.89 -5.63
CA ILE A 495 11.77 2.24 -6.36
C ILE A 495 13.11 2.68 -5.77
N TRP A 496 13.94 1.75 -5.41
CA TRP A 496 15.28 1.92 -4.88
C TRP A 496 16.32 1.35 -5.83
N LEU A 497 17.50 1.92 -5.79
CA LEU A 497 18.68 1.42 -6.50
C LEU A 497 19.78 1.09 -5.52
N CYS A 498 20.56 0.06 -5.87
CA CYS A 498 21.83 -0.27 -5.22
C CYS A 498 22.83 -0.82 -6.26
N ASP A 499 24.08 -1.04 -5.85
CA ASP A 499 25.03 -1.80 -6.64
C ASP A 499 24.74 -3.32 -6.60
N ARG A 500 25.52 -4.09 -7.37
CA ARG A 500 25.36 -5.55 -7.47
C ARG A 500 25.53 -6.26 -6.12
N GLU A 501 26.30 -5.67 -5.21
CA GLU A 501 26.60 -6.17 -3.86
C GLU A 501 25.54 -5.76 -2.83
N GLY A 502 24.47 -5.07 -3.24
CA GLY A 502 23.40 -4.58 -2.37
C GLY A 502 23.79 -3.35 -1.54
N GLN A 503 24.87 -2.66 -1.89
CA GLN A 503 25.37 -1.47 -1.22
C GLN A 503 24.91 -0.18 -1.96
N ASN A 504 25.26 0.99 -1.42
CA ASN A 504 24.99 2.29 -2.05
C ASN A 504 23.49 2.52 -2.33
N LEU A 505 22.65 2.12 -1.38
CA LEU A 505 21.19 2.22 -1.45
C LEU A 505 20.73 3.67 -1.58
N ARG A 506 19.93 3.95 -2.61
CA ARG A 506 19.29 5.26 -2.79
C ARG A 506 17.87 5.12 -3.34
N PRO A 507 16.91 5.95 -2.89
CA PRO A 507 15.60 5.99 -3.51
C PRO A 507 15.70 6.61 -4.91
N LEU A 508 14.93 6.10 -5.84
CA LEU A 508 14.78 6.64 -7.19
C LEU A 508 13.46 7.40 -7.34
N THR A 509 12.39 6.94 -6.67
CA THR A 509 11.07 7.55 -6.72
C THR A 509 10.64 8.11 -5.36
N HIS A 510 9.64 9.01 -5.38
CA HIS A 510 9.00 9.60 -4.21
C HIS A 510 7.49 9.76 -4.48
N TYR A 511 6.83 8.64 -4.83
CA TYR A 511 5.41 8.62 -5.15
C TYR A 511 4.51 8.80 -3.92
N GLY A 512 4.98 8.37 -2.75
CA GLY A 512 4.19 8.41 -1.53
C GLY A 512 3.06 7.37 -1.44
N GLY A 513 3.14 6.28 -2.18
CA GLY A 513 2.10 5.28 -2.41
C GLY A 513 1.31 5.57 -3.70
N PRO A 514 0.43 4.73 -4.18
CA PRO A 514 0.12 3.37 -3.82
C PRO A 514 1.09 2.37 -4.44
N TRP A 515 0.69 1.22 -4.83
CA TRP A 515 1.45 0.09 -5.33
C TRP A 515 2.37 0.40 -6.53
N LEU A 516 3.60 -0.15 -6.51
CA LEU A 516 4.56 -0.21 -7.61
C LEU A 516 4.73 -1.68 -8.03
N GLY A 517 4.61 -1.94 -9.32
CA GLY A 517 4.65 -3.29 -9.88
C GLY A 517 6.02 -3.70 -10.43
N THR A 518 6.04 -4.12 -11.69
CA THR A 518 7.23 -4.65 -12.37
C THR A 518 8.20 -3.54 -12.74
N ILE A 519 9.50 -3.75 -12.50
CA ILE A 519 10.57 -2.85 -12.93
C ILE A 519 11.41 -3.54 -14.01
N ARG A 520 11.70 -2.86 -15.12
CA ARG A 520 12.60 -3.35 -16.17
C ARG A 520 13.52 -2.23 -16.67
N TRP A 521 14.78 -2.53 -16.81
CA TRP A 521 15.80 -1.61 -17.31
C TRP A 521 15.78 -1.49 -18.83
N SER A 522 16.08 -0.29 -19.34
CA SER A 522 16.37 -0.10 -20.76
C SER A 522 17.69 -0.81 -21.15
N PRO A 523 17.84 -1.21 -22.42
CA PRO A 523 19.03 -1.94 -22.88
C PRO A 523 20.36 -1.23 -22.62
N ASP A 524 20.34 0.11 -22.54
CA ASP A 524 21.51 0.95 -22.27
C ASP A 524 21.78 1.20 -20.78
N SER A 525 21.02 0.56 -19.87
CA SER A 525 21.11 0.72 -18.41
C SER A 525 20.86 2.14 -17.88
N LYS A 526 20.29 3.06 -18.71
CA LYS A 526 20.11 4.48 -18.31
C LYS A 526 18.70 4.84 -17.88
N SER A 527 17.74 4.00 -18.15
CA SER A 527 16.33 4.22 -17.79
C SER A 527 15.70 2.93 -17.27
N ILE A 528 14.62 3.10 -16.54
CA ILE A 528 13.72 2.01 -16.18
C ILE A 528 12.32 2.28 -16.75
N VAL A 529 11.57 1.23 -17.00
CA VAL A 529 10.13 1.25 -17.22
C VAL A 529 9.48 0.47 -16.09
N PHE A 530 8.35 0.95 -15.61
CA PHE A 530 7.64 0.31 -14.52
C PHE A 530 6.14 0.62 -14.57
N ASP A 531 5.34 -0.17 -13.88
CA ASP A 531 3.92 0.09 -13.68
C ASP A 531 3.64 0.58 -12.26
N ALA A 532 2.74 1.55 -12.17
CA ALA A 532 2.31 2.17 -10.91
C ALA A 532 0.83 2.56 -10.97
N ARG A 533 0.19 2.73 -9.79
CA ARG A 533 -1.25 2.99 -9.67
C ARG A 533 -1.59 4.32 -8.99
N PRO A 534 -1.02 5.46 -9.38
CA PRO A 534 -1.29 6.73 -8.68
C PRO A 534 -2.72 7.24 -8.81
N ARG A 535 -3.51 6.68 -9.74
CA ARG A 535 -4.89 7.06 -10.02
C ARG A 535 -5.90 5.92 -9.89
N GLY A 536 -5.53 4.85 -9.18
CA GLY A 536 -6.42 3.73 -8.95
C GLY A 536 -6.32 2.58 -9.96
N HIS A 537 -5.85 2.82 -11.17
CA HIS A 537 -5.52 1.79 -12.18
C HIS A 537 -4.02 1.82 -12.49
N SER A 538 -3.53 0.72 -13.02
CA SER A 538 -2.12 0.60 -13.38
C SER A 538 -1.83 1.35 -14.67
N SER A 539 -0.80 2.18 -14.64
CA SER A 539 -0.28 2.92 -15.78
C SER A 539 1.22 2.68 -15.93
N ILE A 540 1.75 2.82 -17.12
CA ILE A 540 3.17 2.58 -17.41
C ILE A 540 3.93 3.89 -17.42
N TYR A 541 5.04 3.89 -16.69
CA TYR A 541 5.97 5.02 -16.58
C TYR A 541 7.37 4.64 -17.06
N ARG A 542 8.08 5.62 -17.58
CA ARG A 542 9.52 5.57 -17.85
C ARG A 542 10.23 6.62 -17.01
N MET A 543 11.41 6.28 -16.51
CA MET A 543 12.24 7.20 -15.73
C MET A 543 13.72 6.99 -16.00
N ALA A 544 14.51 8.07 -16.14
CA ALA A 544 15.96 8.00 -16.15
C ALA A 544 16.48 7.71 -14.74
N VAL A 545 17.53 6.87 -14.61
CA VAL A 545 18.07 6.45 -13.31
C VAL A 545 18.99 7.47 -12.65
N ASP A 546 19.54 8.40 -13.42
CA ASP A 546 20.46 9.42 -12.91
C ASP A 546 19.70 10.63 -12.36
N HIS A 547 18.74 11.15 -13.12
CA HIS A 547 17.95 12.33 -12.76
C HIS A 547 16.65 12.33 -13.56
N GLY A 548 15.54 12.67 -12.92
CA GLY A 548 14.30 12.93 -13.64
C GLY A 548 13.03 12.58 -12.88
N SER A 549 11.92 13.11 -13.36
CA SER A 549 10.59 12.70 -12.94
C SER A 549 10.10 11.55 -13.83
N PRO A 550 9.26 10.68 -13.32
CA PRO A 550 8.60 9.66 -14.14
C PRO A 550 7.80 10.28 -15.28
N ILE A 551 7.96 9.74 -16.47
CA ILE A 551 7.21 10.12 -17.68
C ILE A 551 6.13 9.06 -17.89
N LEU A 552 4.88 9.48 -17.91
CA LEU A 552 3.75 8.62 -18.23
C LEU A 552 3.83 8.20 -19.70
N LEU A 553 3.86 6.90 -19.96
CA LEU A 553 3.86 6.34 -21.31
C LEU A 553 2.47 5.87 -21.74
N GLU A 554 1.74 5.24 -20.81
CA GLU A 554 0.42 4.68 -21.07
C GLU A 554 -0.48 4.88 -19.85
N ASP A 555 -1.67 5.45 -20.08
CA ASP A 555 -2.71 5.68 -19.09
C ASP A 555 -4.07 5.37 -19.75
N GLN A 556 -4.72 4.32 -19.30
CA GLN A 556 -5.99 3.85 -19.84
C GLN A 556 -6.96 3.61 -18.67
N PRO A 557 -8.28 3.63 -18.89
CA PRO A 557 -9.26 3.34 -17.83
C PRO A 557 -9.32 1.84 -17.44
N PHE A 558 -8.35 1.02 -17.88
CA PHE A 558 -8.18 -0.38 -17.56
C PHE A 558 -6.73 -0.65 -17.16
N GLU A 559 -6.45 -1.83 -16.61
CA GLU A 559 -5.11 -2.21 -16.16
C GLU A 559 -4.13 -2.32 -17.32
N VAL A 560 -3.00 -1.63 -17.23
CA VAL A 560 -1.84 -1.72 -18.13
C VAL A 560 -0.62 -2.03 -17.30
N ARG A 561 -0.02 -3.23 -17.46
CA ARG A 561 0.94 -3.78 -16.49
C ARG A 561 2.15 -4.43 -17.16
N ARG A 562 3.14 -4.75 -16.33
CA ARG A 562 4.30 -5.60 -16.63
C ARG A 562 5.05 -5.15 -17.87
N PRO A 563 5.48 -3.89 -17.93
CA PRO A 563 6.22 -3.39 -19.07
C PRO A 563 7.58 -4.07 -19.21
N SER A 564 8.03 -4.25 -20.46
CA SER A 564 9.38 -4.69 -20.79
C SER A 564 9.92 -3.97 -22.02
N TRP A 565 11.25 -3.85 -22.12
CA TRP A 565 11.90 -3.22 -23.24
C TRP A 565 12.20 -4.20 -24.37
N SER A 566 12.08 -3.72 -25.63
CA SER A 566 12.76 -4.37 -26.74
C SER A 566 14.28 -4.20 -26.63
N ARG A 567 15.05 -5.13 -27.18
CA ARG A 567 16.53 -5.11 -27.13
C ARG A 567 17.15 -3.92 -27.87
N ASP A 568 16.47 -3.40 -28.89
CA ASP A 568 16.89 -2.20 -29.62
C ASP A 568 16.46 -0.89 -28.95
N GLY A 569 15.74 -0.97 -27.81
CA GLY A 569 15.26 0.20 -27.06
C GLY A 569 14.15 0.99 -27.76
N ARG A 570 13.61 0.49 -28.88
CA ARG A 570 12.58 1.17 -29.65
C ARG A 570 11.18 0.96 -29.11
N TYR A 571 10.90 -0.23 -28.56
CA TYR A 571 9.56 -0.64 -28.18
C TYR A 571 9.46 -0.93 -26.68
N ILE A 572 8.24 -0.75 -26.15
CA ILE A 572 7.81 -1.25 -24.84
C ILE A 572 6.71 -2.27 -25.08
N TYR A 573 6.90 -3.50 -24.59
CA TYR A 573 5.85 -4.50 -24.49
C TYR A 573 5.15 -4.36 -23.14
N PHE A 574 3.86 -4.61 -23.10
CA PHE A 574 3.05 -4.58 -21.87
C PHE A 574 1.81 -5.44 -22.04
N ASP A 575 1.19 -5.82 -20.93
CA ASP A 575 -0.13 -6.44 -20.99
C ASP A 575 -1.22 -5.43 -20.58
N ALA A 576 -2.39 -5.55 -21.22
CA ALA A 576 -3.55 -4.69 -20.98
C ALA A 576 -4.84 -5.51 -20.92
N THR A 577 -5.75 -5.16 -19.99
CA THR A 577 -7.03 -5.88 -19.79
C THR A 577 -8.19 -5.14 -20.46
N ARG A 578 -8.13 -4.94 -21.76
CA ARG A 578 -9.17 -4.19 -22.51
C ARG A 578 -10.52 -4.89 -22.53
N GLY A 579 -10.52 -6.22 -22.59
CA GLY A 579 -11.73 -7.05 -22.66
C GLY A 579 -11.92 -8.01 -21.48
N GLY A 580 -11.28 -7.74 -20.33
CA GLY A 580 -11.35 -8.59 -19.13
C GLY A 580 -10.13 -9.51 -18.98
N ALA A 581 -9.72 -10.25 -20.00
CA ALA A 581 -8.49 -11.05 -19.99
C ALA A 581 -7.29 -10.23 -20.50
N PRO A 582 -6.06 -10.46 -19.98
CA PRO A 582 -4.88 -9.73 -20.40
C PRO A 582 -4.49 -10.08 -21.86
N GLU A 583 -4.05 -9.09 -22.60
CA GLU A 583 -3.53 -9.14 -23.96
C GLU A 583 -2.13 -8.51 -24.00
N ILE A 584 -1.24 -8.98 -24.87
CA ILE A 584 0.10 -8.38 -25.00
C ILE A 584 0.11 -7.37 -26.14
N TRP A 585 0.50 -6.16 -25.79
CA TRP A 585 0.64 -5.03 -26.70
C TRP A 585 2.10 -4.58 -26.80
N ARG A 586 2.45 -3.90 -27.89
CA ARG A 586 3.75 -3.29 -28.12
C ARG A 586 3.59 -1.85 -28.55
N ARG A 587 4.21 -0.91 -27.83
CA ARG A 587 4.27 0.52 -28.18
C ARG A 587 5.56 0.87 -28.88
N ASP A 588 5.49 1.54 -30.01
CA ASP A 588 6.63 2.18 -30.68
C ASP A 588 6.86 3.55 -30.03
N LEU A 589 8.02 3.74 -29.39
CA LEU A 589 8.39 4.98 -28.70
C LEU A 589 8.66 6.16 -29.64
N LYS A 590 8.83 5.93 -30.96
CA LYS A 590 9.00 7.00 -31.95
C LYS A 590 7.67 7.51 -32.49
N THR A 591 6.74 6.60 -32.76
CA THR A 591 5.45 6.94 -33.39
C THR A 591 4.33 7.04 -32.39
N ASN A 592 4.53 6.54 -31.17
CA ASN A 592 3.54 6.44 -30.08
C ASN A 592 2.32 5.57 -30.47
N GLN A 593 2.52 4.59 -31.35
CA GLN A 593 1.48 3.68 -31.82
C GLN A 593 1.58 2.33 -31.12
N ASP A 594 0.42 1.75 -30.80
CA ASP A 594 0.28 0.43 -30.20
C ASP A 594 -0.07 -0.61 -31.24
N GLN A 595 0.50 -1.80 -31.07
CA GLN A 595 0.22 -2.99 -31.87
C GLN A 595 -0.07 -4.17 -30.95
N LEU A 596 -1.16 -4.89 -31.22
CA LEU A 596 -1.46 -6.16 -30.57
C LEU A 596 -0.45 -7.23 -31.01
N ILE A 597 0.17 -7.92 -30.07
CA ILE A 597 1.16 -8.97 -30.31
C ILE A 597 0.62 -10.35 -29.94
N ALA A 598 -0.04 -10.50 -28.80
CA ALA A 598 -0.72 -11.73 -28.43
C ALA A 598 -2.14 -11.44 -27.93
N PRO A 599 -3.13 -12.28 -28.31
CA PRO A 599 -4.54 -12.06 -27.98
C PRO A 599 -4.83 -12.27 -26.49
N ALA A 600 -6.10 -12.14 -26.12
CA ALA A 600 -6.58 -12.35 -24.75
C ALA A 600 -6.16 -13.73 -24.19
N GLY A 601 -5.77 -13.74 -22.92
CA GLY A 601 -5.26 -14.92 -22.21
C GLY A 601 -3.74 -14.98 -22.07
N PHE A 602 -3.01 -13.96 -22.55
CA PHE A 602 -1.55 -13.91 -22.45
C PHE A 602 -1.05 -12.67 -21.71
N MET A 603 0.05 -12.83 -20.97
CA MET A 603 0.67 -11.78 -20.18
C MET A 603 2.21 -11.85 -20.23
N VAL A 604 2.88 -10.78 -19.81
CA VAL A 604 4.34 -10.70 -19.63
C VAL A 604 5.12 -11.01 -20.91
N GLY A 605 5.16 -10.07 -21.85
CA GLY A 605 6.01 -10.17 -23.05
C GLY A 605 7.46 -9.80 -22.73
N ILE A 606 8.44 -10.69 -22.96
CA ILE A 606 9.88 -10.43 -22.79
C ILE A 606 10.62 -10.88 -24.04
N GLU A 607 11.36 -9.96 -24.67
CA GLU A 607 12.19 -10.31 -25.85
C GLU A 607 13.36 -11.24 -25.46
N SER A 608 13.66 -12.16 -26.38
CA SER A 608 14.86 -12.98 -26.32
C SER A 608 16.13 -12.12 -26.34
N THR A 609 17.24 -12.66 -25.86
CA THR A 609 18.53 -11.96 -25.81
C THR A 609 18.99 -11.45 -27.19
N ASN A 610 18.68 -12.16 -28.26
CA ASN A 610 19.01 -11.76 -29.63
C ASN A 610 17.97 -10.82 -30.29
N GLY A 611 16.88 -10.47 -29.60
CA GLY A 611 15.85 -9.55 -30.06
C GLY A 611 14.96 -10.07 -31.21
N LYS A 612 15.03 -11.38 -31.53
CA LYS A 612 14.27 -11.97 -32.68
C LYS A 612 12.96 -12.58 -32.26
N GLN A 613 12.82 -13.00 -31.01
CA GLN A 613 11.69 -13.73 -30.48
C GLN A 613 11.10 -13.04 -29.27
N LEU A 614 9.84 -13.29 -28.98
CA LEU A 614 9.14 -12.85 -27.78
C LEU A 614 8.68 -14.07 -27.00
N PHE A 615 9.01 -14.10 -25.72
CA PHE A 615 8.49 -15.06 -24.75
C PHE A 615 7.33 -14.42 -23.98
N TYR A 616 6.27 -15.19 -23.71
CA TYR A 616 5.12 -14.73 -22.93
C TYR A 616 4.41 -15.88 -22.24
N GLN A 617 3.65 -15.56 -21.21
CA GLN A 617 2.99 -16.55 -20.35
C GLN A 617 1.48 -16.56 -20.59
N GLU A 618 0.91 -17.76 -20.64
CA GLU A 618 -0.53 -17.99 -20.60
C GLU A 618 -1.07 -17.74 -19.17
N SER A 619 -2.15 -16.98 -19.05
CA SER A 619 -2.64 -16.53 -17.74
C SER A 619 -3.19 -17.64 -16.85
N GLU A 620 -3.98 -18.58 -17.43
CA GLU A 620 -4.64 -19.64 -16.66
C GLU A 620 -3.75 -20.87 -16.47
N GLN A 621 -3.22 -21.43 -17.58
CA GLN A 621 -2.44 -22.66 -17.53
C GLN A 621 -0.97 -22.46 -17.25
N ARG A 622 -0.51 -21.20 -17.29
CA ARG A 622 0.87 -20.76 -16.96
C ARG A 622 1.96 -21.32 -17.88
N HIS A 623 1.59 -21.83 -19.03
CA HIS A 623 2.60 -22.26 -20.00
C HIS A 623 3.33 -21.07 -20.61
N ILE A 624 4.62 -21.24 -20.86
CA ILE A 624 5.40 -20.27 -21.61
C ILE A 624 5.25 -20.56 -23.10
N TRP A 625 4.99 -19.49 -23.85
CA TRP A 625 4.94 -19.48 -25.29
C TRP A 625 6.09 -18.65 -25.85
N ILE A 626 6.45 -18.94 -27.09
CA ILE A 626 7.45 -18.21 -27.87
C ILE A 626 6.88 -17.89 -29.23
N SER A 627 7.10 -16.69 -29.73
CA SER A 627 6.75 -16.26 -31.10
C SER A 627 7.89 -15.46 -31.73
N ASP A 628 7.74 -15.09 -32.98
CA ASP A 628 8.52 -13.99 -33.54
C ASP A 628 8.22 -12.70 -32.79
N ARG A 629 9.14 -11.71 -32.82
CA ARG A 629 8.96 -10.44 -32.06
C ARG A 629 7.69 -9.65 -32.44
N ASP A 630 7.10 -9.94 -33.61
CA ASP A 630 5.86 -9.33 -34.13
C ASP A 630 4.61 -10.17 -33.85
N GLY A 631 4.73 -11.25 -33.05
CA GLY A 631 3.64 -12.14 -32.67
C GLY A 631 3.40 -13.30 -33.66
N GLY A 632 4.18 -13.39 -34.75
CA GLY A 632 4.10 -14.48 -35.74
C GLY A 632 4.60 -15.82 -35.21
N ASN A 633 4.13 -16.92 -35.78
CA ASN A 633 4.58 -18.29 -35.49
C ASN A 633 4.55 -18.66 -33.97
N PRO A 634 3.44 -18.44 -33.25
CA PRO A 634 3.38 -18.74 -31.84
C PRO A 634 3.43 -20.24 -31.59
N ARG A 635 4.24 -20.68 -30.61
CA ARG A 635 4.29 -22.07 -30.17
C ARG A 635 4.51 -22.16 -28.65
N ARG A 636 3.89 -23.15 -28.04
CA ARG A 636 4.06 -23.45 -26.61
C ARG A 636 5.38 -24.19 -26.39
N LEU A 637 6.09 -23.82 -25.30
CA LEU A 637 7.27 -24.55 -24.84
C LEU A 637 6.82 -25.71 -23.94
N ALA A 638 7.21 -26.94 -24.33
CA ALA A 638 6.84 -28.14 -23.60
C ALA A 638 7.65 -28.23 -22.29
N GLY A 639 6.98 -28.52 -21.16
CA GLY A 639 7.65 -28.73 -19.88
C GLY A 639 8.08 -27.47 -19.13
N VAL A 640 7.68 -26.28 -19.59
CA VAL A 640 7.92 -25.01 -18.88
C VAL A 640 6.61 -24.52 -18.28
N ARG A 641 6.48 -24.65 -16.96
CA ARG A 641 5.31 -24.21 -16.19
C ARG A 641 5.77 -23.54 -14.91
N PRO A 642 5.98 -22.23 -14.91
CA PRO A 642 6.39 -21.47 -13.73
C PRO A 642 5.34 -21.47 -12.61
N THR A 643 5.73 -20.99 -11.44
CA THR A 643 4.81 -20.63 -10.34
C THR A 643 3.75 -19.62 -10.83
N PRO A 644 2.63 -19.44 -10.10
CA PRO A 644 1.63 -18.42 -10.43
C PRO A 644 2.19 -17.00 -10.52
N ASP A 645 3.24 -16.70 -9.76
CA ASP A 645 3.78 -15.37 -9.52
C ASP A 645 4.77 -14.88 -10.58
N LEU A 646 4.76 -15.48 -11.79
CA LEU A 646 5.57 -15.06 -12.93
C LEU A 646 7.09 -15.22 -12.70
N ASP A 647 7.48 -16.22 -11.95
CA ASP A 647 8.87 -16.46 -11.57
C ASP A 647 9.64 -17.16 -12.67
N TRP A 648 9.92 -16.43 -13.75
CA TRP A 648 10.73 -16.88 -14.85
C TRP A 648 11.50 -15.74 -15.53
N ALA A 649 12.65 -16.06 -16.12
CA ALA A 649 13.51 -15.10 -16.80
C ALA A 649 14.22 -15.73 -17.99
N PRO A 650 14.16 -15.16 -19.21
CA PRO A 650 14.95 -15.58 -20.34
C PRO A 650 16.36 -14.96 -20.27
N VAL A 651 17.39 -15.81 -20.32
CA VAL A 651 18.80 -15.39 -20.36
C VAL A 651 19.57 -16.27 -21.34
N GLY A 652 20.21 -15.67 -22.34
CA GLY A 652 20.82 -16.41 -23.44
C GLY A 652 19.81 -17.26 -24.18
N ASP A 653 20.11 -18.54 -24.38
CA ASP A 653 19.24 -19.54 -25.00
C ASP A 653 18.44 -20.34 -23.98
N SER A 654 18.41 -19.91 -22.73
CA SER A 654 17.73 -20.60 -21.62
C SER A 654 16.62 -19.77 -21.01
N ILE A 655 15.59 -20.45 -20.49
CA ILE A 655 14.57 -19.88 -19.62
C ILE A 655 14.77 -20.47 -18.23
N PHE A 656 15.13 -19.63 -17.27
CA PHE A 656 15.16 -20.00 -15.87
C PHE A 656 13.79 -19.81 -15.27
N PHE A 657 13.30 -20.74 -14.45
CA PHE A 657 12.00 -20.62 -13.84
C PHE A 657 11.91 -21.35 -12.49
N ALA A 658 11.01 -20.87 -11.65
CA ALA A 658 10.64 -21.49 -10.41
C ALA A 658 9.42 -22.40 -10.62
N SER A 659 9.38 -23.55 -9.97
CA SER A 659 8.24 -24.48 -9.98
C SER A 659 7.98 -24.98 -8.58
N SER A 660 6.75 -24.84 -8.08
CA SER A 660 6.37 -25.36 -6.76
C SER A 660 6.34 -26.88 -6.76
N ASP A 661 6.88 -27.48 -5.72
CA ASP A 661 6.75 -28.92 -5.49
C ASP A 661 5.55 -29.26 -4.60
N SER A 662 5.27 -30.55 -4.44
CA SER A 662 4.17 -31.06 -3.61
C SER A 662 4.39 -30.88 -2.10
N THR A 663 5.59 -30.46 -1.69
CA THR A 663 5.98 -30.31 -0.27
C THR A 663 5.99 -28.86 0.20
N GLY A 664 5.63 -27.90 -0.69
CA GLY A 664 5.60 -26.47 -0.41
C GLY A 664 6.93 -25.77 -0.65
N GLY A 665 7.93 -26.43 -1.19
CA GLY A 665 9.19 -25.85 -1.61
C GLY A 665 9.20 -25.43 -3.07
N THR A 666 10.28 -24.76 -3.49
CA THR A 666 10.43 -24.21 -4.84
C THR A 666 11.66 -24.80 -5.54
N ASP A 667 11.43 -25.55 -6.60
CA ASP A 667 12.48 -26.02 -7.49
C ASP A 667 12.88 -24.94 -8.49
N ILE A 668 14.17 -24.73 -8.66
CA ILE A 668 14.73 -23.86 -9.69
C ILE A 668 15.18 -24.70 -10.87
N LEU A 669 14.65 -24.38 -12.06
CA LEU A 669 14.90 -25.09 -13.29
C LEU A 669 15.46 -24.15 -14.36
N ALA A 670 16.20 -24.73 -15.30
CA ALA A 670 16.59 -24.08 -16.54
C ALA A 670 16.11 -24.93 -17.74
N TYR A 671 15.41 -24.29 -18.66
CA TYR A 671 14.95 -24.89 -19.92
C TYR A 671 15.82 -24.36 -21.06
N ASP A 672 16.42 -25.24 -21.83
CA ASP A 672 17.16 -24.89 -23.03
C ASP A 672 16.21 -24.86 -24.24
N VAL A 673 16.11 -23.71 -24.89
CA VAL A 673 15.15 -23.47 -25.99
C VAL A 673 15.55 -24.24 -27.26
N GLY A 674 16.85 -24.44 -27.47
CA GLY A 674 17.39 -25.14 -28.64
C GLY A 674 17.17 -26.63 -28.57
N THR A 675 17.46 -27.25 -27.43
CA THR A 675 17.30 -28.70 -27.21
C THR A 675 15.92 -29.09 -26.71
N SER A 676 15.09 -28.13 -26.30
CA SER A 676 13.77 -28.35 -25.71
C SER A 676 13.80 -29.24 -24.44
N THR A 677 14.84 -29.11 -23.62
CA THR A 677 15.02 -29.90 -22.40
C THR A 677 15.09 -29.03 -21.15
N SER A 678 14.48 -29.51 -20.07
CA SER A 678 14.58 -28.87 -18.74
C SER A 678 15.57 -29.62 -17.88
N ARG A 679 16.32 -28.87 -17.05
CA ARG A 679 17.18 -29.41 -16.00
C ARG A 679 16.87 -28.73 -14.69
N ARG A 680 16.85 -29.50 -13.60
CA ARG A 680 16.73 -28.96 -12.24
C ARG A 680 18.10 -28.48 -11.74
N LEU A 681 18.18 -27.22 -11.30
CA LEU A 681 19.39 -26.62 -10.78
C LEU A 681 19.50 -26.77 -9.26
N GLY A 682 18.37 -26.84 -8.55
CA GLY A 682 18.33 -27.01 -7.11
C GLY A 682 16.96 -26.71 -6.52
N HIS A 683 16.93 -26.68 -5.19
CA HIS A 683 15.74 -26.48 -4.40
C HIS A 683 15.94 -25.33 -3.40
N LEU A 684 14.91 -24.49 -3.24
CA LEU A 684 14.83 -23.42 -2.25
C LEU A 684 13.68 -23.69 -1.30
N SER A 685 13.93 -23.60 0.00
CA SER A 685 12.93 -23.83 1.03
C SER A 685 12.12 -22.58 1.39
N GLN A 686 12.51 -21.40 0.87
CA GLN A 686 11.83 -20.15 1.13
C GLN A 686 10.57 -20.00 0.28
N THR A 687 9.55 -19.37 0.84
CA THR A 687 8.35 -18.93 0.11
C THR A 687 8.67 -17.64 -0.65
N PHE A 688 8.40 -17.62 -1.95
CA PHE A 688 8.61 -16.43 -2.78
C PHE A 688 7.51 -15.40 -2.53
N ALA A 689 7.84 -14.11 -2.73
CA ALA A 689 6.88 -13.02 -2.59
C ALA A 689 5.78 -13.12 -3.65
N PRO A 690 4.51 -13.18 -3.24
CA PRO A 690 3.41 -13.34 -4.19
C PRO A 690 3.07 -12.04 -4.92
N GLY A 691 2.40 -12.17 -6.06
CA GLY A 691 1.76 -11.05 -6.78
C GLY A 691 2.70 -10.14 -7.55
N THR A 692 4.01 -10.34 -7.48
CA THR A 692 5.00 -9.55 -8.20
C THR A 692 6.08 -10.46 -8.81
N PRO A 693 6.66 -10.08 -9.97
CA PRO A 693 7.83 -10.80 -10.47
C PRO A 693 8.95 -10.75 -9.43
N SER A 694 9.07 -11.80 -8.65
CA SER A 694 10.04 -11.89 -7.56
C SER A 694 11.33 -12.59 -7.95
N PHE A 695 11.46 -12.98 -9.23
CA PHE A 695 12.52 -13.83 -9.75
C PHE A 695 13.26 -13.14 -10.92
N VAL A 696 14.57 -12.98 -10.84
CA VAL A 696 15.39 -12.45 -11.92
C VAL A 696 16.78 -13.08 -11.93
N VAL A 697 17.30 -13.36 -13.12
CA VAL A 697 18.66 -13.89 -13.32
C VAL A 697 19.55 -12.77 -13.89
N SER A 698 20.78 -12.68 -13.40
CA SER A 698 21.77 -11.70 -13.88
C SER A 698 22.06 -11.89 -15.39
N PRO A 699 22.48 -10.84 -16.10
CA PRO A 699 22.77 -10.92 -17.54
C PRO A 699 23.82 -11.96 -17.91
N ASP A 700 24.74 -12.25 -17.00
CA ASP A 700 25.78 -13.28 -17.15
C ASP A 700 25.29 -14.70 -16.84
N GLY A 701 24.03 -14.86 -16.40
CA GLY A 701 23.45 -16.15 -16.04
C GLY A 701 23.99 -16.78 -14.75
N GLN A 702 24.79 -16.06 -13.97
CA GLN A 702 25.53 -16.64 -12.82
C GLN A 702 24.89 -16.34 -11.47
N THR A 703 23.92 -15.44 -11.38
CA THR A 703 23.25 -15.06 -10.14
C THR A 703 21.76 -14.99 -10.32
N LEU A 704 21.02 -15.64 -9.45
CA LEU A 704 19.59 -15.51 -9.31
C LEU A 704 19.30 -14.59 -8.12
N LEU A 705 18.45 -13.56 -8.31
CA LEU A 705 17.80 -12.83 -7.23
C LEU A 705 16.34 -13.24 -7.13
N TYR A 706 15.87 -13.31 -5.90
CA TYR A 706 14.45 -13.57 -5.63
C TYR A 706 14.01 -12.88 -4.34
N SER A 707 12.74 -12.52 -4.30
CA SER A 707 12.13 -11.96 -3.10
C SER A 707 11.52 -13.10 -2.30
N ALA A 708 11.89 -13.22 -1.03
CA ALA A 708 11.40 -14.28 -0.17
C ALA A 708 10.98 -13.77 1.21
N LEU A 709 10.04 -14.49 1.80
CA LEU A 709 9.56 -14.27 3.16
C LEU A 709 10.63 -14.69 4.16
N ASP A 710 11.13 -13.74 4.94
CA ASP A 710 12.09 -14.00 6.01
C ASP A 710 11.39 -14.37 7.31
N SER A 711 10.30 -13.68 7.60
CA SER A 711 9.48 -13.93 8.77
C SER A 711 8.05 -13.48 8.52
N SER A 712 7.11 -14.24 9.03
CA SER A 712 5.70 -13.87 9.09
C SER A 712 5.20 -14.20 10.48
N SER A 713 4.49 -13.27 11.08
CA SER A 713 3.76 -13.48 12.31
C SER A 713 2.46 -12.69 12.27
N SER A 714 1.41 -13.26 12.84
CA SER A 714 0.18 -12.53 13.08
C SER A 714 -0.42 -12.95 14.39
N GLU A 715 -0.95 -11.98 15.12
CA GLU A 715 -1.61 -12.20 16.40
C GLU A 715 -2.92 -11.39 16.46
N ILE A 716 -3.84 -11.87 17.28
CA ILE A 716 -5.09 -11.15 17.50
C ILE A 716 -4.91 -10.21 18.69
N LYS A 717 -5.25 -8.94 18.46
CA LYS A 717 -5.28 -7.88 19.45
C LYS A 717 -6.72 -7.53 19.81
N LEU A 718 -6.90 -7.05 21.01
CA LEU A 718 -8.17 -6.52 21.50
C LEU A 718 -7.98 -5.07 21.91
N ARG A 719 -8.73 -4.17 21.28
CA ARG A 719 -8.88 -2.77 21.68
C ARG A 719 -10.12 -2.62 22.56
N ARG A 720 -9.95 -2.27 23.81
CA ARG A 720 -11.04 -1.89 24.74
C ARG A 720 -11.25 -0.38 24.66
N GLY A 721 -12.49 0.03 24.71
CA GLY A 721 -12.93 1.42 24.65
C GLY A 721 -14.20 1.53 23.81
N ASN A 722 -15.10 2.41 24.19
CA ASN A 722 -16.34 2.60 23.45
C ASN A 722 -16.04 3.08 22.04
N LEU A 723 -16.81 2.58 21.09
CA LEU A 723 -16.90 3.16 19.74
C LEU A 723 -17.93 4.29 19.79
N PRO A 724 -17.77 5.32 18.94
CA PRO A 724 -18.74 6.40 18.86
C PRO A 724 -20.14 5.91 18.55
#